data_21d2abba8c55c1116e173aecf3229ab2
#
_entry.id   21d2abba8c55c1116e173aecf3229ab2
#
_cell.length_a   1.000
_cell.length_b   1.000
_cell.length_c   1.000
_cell.angle_alpha   90.00
_cell.angle_beta   90.00
_cell.angle_gamma   90.00
#
_symmetry.space_group_name_H-M   'P 1'
#
loop_
_entity.id
_entity.type
_entity.pdbx_description
1 polymer ?
#
loop_
_entity_poly.entity_id
_entity_poly.type
_entity_poly.pdbx_seq_one_letter_code
_entity_poly.pdbx_strand_id
1 'polypeptide(L)'
;MRYASLLYYTLSLLAIPAILATSDTESSDDQAEYPMIGAIVTGLEDASSSNVATSSVAPVCIWNGIQVNDPEPISPLPAYSFEAMPQYSVGPGSIDSDVMHMVRRLSVKEKVGQMTQIEVGQLIDCNGELNRTAVEYWIDEWKVGSFLETPANHGGKYNWYSPKTFGAFTDAVQKIALERGSKIPVIWGLDSVRGANYVKGATIFPAGIATAATFNPQFAYDAGRIAAKDTRAAGVHWAFAPILDLAVNKLWSRTYENFGEDPYLASKMGAASVNGYQGDYKHDRSRVAACMKHFIGYGYPFDGSDRANRHIAAHELLEYYVPPFKAAIDAGVATAMESYGVVNGEAVTISNYYLRKLLREQLGFKGMLVTDWGEINSQATMYHTAKDLTQATQLALERTSIDMSMVADDSSFANITAGLVKRGVVSDSRLDESVARILQLKKDLGLFKHPYTDQALASTVGSAQDIEAARDAVRESVTLLKNNNVLPLNKYEKVLFVGPTLNSTRYMGGGWNVHWQGPSDAEGDAIYQGFGDTVIKGVQQVTGSVPLYMPGVDIDGTTLIDIDTVIATAKLADKIVVGLGEKTYAENVGNIDSLVLPWQQLNLVYTLARKAKKPIVVVLVEGRPRGLGRIPDVAAAIVQAYLPGSYGGLPIAEILYGAVNPSGRLPYSYPATEAQASTTIWQSSYVSYNPQWAFGYGLGYSKVTYSNVTLSSNVLRPGEPITASVSVINNGLYAQKESVMLFTHQQYRVGYALELYRLRNFVKVDLAAGETKNVTLELKAEDLSFWDRDLKRRIEPAPVNVVINPYTQTDLIAVVDLVANANDVLEHL
;
A
#
# COMPACT_ATOMS: atom_id res chain seq x y z
N MET A 1 -48.66 -27.98 12.23
CA MET A 1 -48.79 -29.34 11.68
C MET A 1 -47.52 -29.60 10.91
N ARG A 2 -46.62 -30.28 11.56
CA ARG A 2 -46.21 -31.68 11.30
C ARG A 2 -45.47 -31.78 9.98
N TYR A 3 -44.22 -32.05 10.00
CA TYR A 3 -43.27 -33.18 10.14
C TYR A 3 -42.49 -33.28 8.84
N ALA A 4 -41.20 -33.22 8.89
CA ALA A 4 -40.16 -34.23 9.23
C ALA A 4 -39.83 -35.05 7.97
N SER A 5 -38.64 -35.29 7.64
CA SER A 5 -37.49 -35.98 8.12
C SER A 5 -36.72 -36.59 6.92
N LEU A 6 -35.47 -36.61 6.98
CA LEU A 6 -34.46 -37.61 7.31
C LEU A 6 -33.75 -38.30 6.13
N LEU A 7 -32.44 -38.14 6.10
CA LEU A 7 -31.34 -39.10 5.91
C LEU A 7 -31.46 -40.17 4.78
N TYR A 8 -30.35 -40.30 4.00
CA TYR A 8 -29.56 -41.54 4.01
C TYR A 8 -28.14 -41.36 3.49
N TYR A 9 -27.20 -41.85 4.26
CA TYR A 9 -25.80 -42.19 3.93
C TYR A 9 -25.79 -43.52 3.18
N THR A 10 -24.88 -43.67 2.21
CA THR A 10 -24.23 -45.01 1.99
C THR A 10 -22.81 -44.83 1.45
N LEU A 11 -21.88 -45.32 2.23
CA LEU A 11 -20.51 -45.69 1.82
C LEU A 11 -20.55 -46.89 0.85
N SER A 12 -19.63 -46.91 -0.09
CA SER A 12 -19.06 -48.18 -0.56
C SER A 12 -17.60 -47.97 -1.00
N LEU A 13 -16.73 -48.61 -0.28
CA LEU A 13 -15.34 -48.99 -0.61
C LEU A 13 -15.35 -50.06 -1.67
N LEU A 14 -14.37 -50.07 -2.57
CA LEU A 14 -13.72 -51.25 -3.20
C LEU A 14 -12.54 -50.75 -4.06
N ALA A 15 -11.30 -50.90 -3.54
CA ALA A 15 -10.39 -52.00 -3.86
C ALA A 15 -9.52 -51.79 -5.13
N ILE A 16 -8.24 -51.59 -4.85
CA ILE A 16 -7.08 -51.60 -5.76
C ILE A 16 -6.79 -53.07 -6.19
N PRO A 17 -6.23 -53.30 -7.38
CA PRO A 17 -5.02 -54.12 -7.40
C PRO A 17 -3.84 -53.50 -8.14
N ALA A 18 -2.67 -53.67 -7.54
CA ALA A 18 -1.36 -53.46 -8.11
C ALA A 18 -1.02 -54.58 -9.11
N ILE A 19 -0.32 -54.26 -10.19
CA ILE A 19 0.52 -55.21 -10.93
C ILE A 19 1.85 -54.57 -11.26
N LEU A 20 2.89 -55.30 -10.93
CA LEU A 20 4.32 -55.06 -11.07
C LEU A 20 4.86 -55.39 -12.46
N ALA A 21 5.93 -54.67 -12.83
CA ALA A 21 7.14 -55.07 -13.59
C ALA A 21 7.01 -55.33 -15.09
N THR A 22 7.91 -54.90 -15.94
CA THR A 22 9.35 -55.06 -16.07
C THR A 22 9.88 -54.27 -17.27
N SER A 23 11.08 -53.76 -17.13
CA SER A 23 12.19 -53.43 -18.04
C SER A 23 12.02 -53.64 -19.57
N ASP A 24 12.43 -52.68 -20.37
CA ASP A 24 13.68 -52.52 -21.09
C ASP A 24 13.59 -51.62 -22.33
N THR A 25 14.56 -50.71 -22.40
CA THR A 25 15.33 -50.21 -23.55
C THR A 25 14.70 -49.42 -24.70
N GLU A 26 15.35 -48.29 -24.90
CA GLU A 26 15.78 -47.59 -26.12
C GLU A 26 14.84 -46.65 -26.89
N SER A 27 15.30 -45.43 -26.88
CA SER A 27 15.42 -44.39 -27.93
C SER A 27 14.18 -43.93 -28.70
N SER A 28 13.95 -42.69 -28.62
CA SER A 28 13.86 -41.70 -29.71
C SER A 28 12.87 -40.58 -29.40
N ASP A 29 13.29 -39.39 -29.76
CA ASP A 29 12.55 -38.18 -29.90
C ASP A 29 11.05 -38.33 -30.09
N ASP A 30 10.22 -37.66 -29.26
CA ASP A 30 9.20 -36.77 -29.78
C ASP A 30 8.30 -36.18 -28.67
N GLN A 31 8.05 -34.95 -28.83
CA GLN A 31 6.86 -34.16 -28.47
C GLN A 31 5.93 -34.72 -27.38
N ALA A 32 6.08 -34.23 -26.16
CA ALA A 32 5.02 -34.34 -25.17
C ALA A 32 4.05 -33.17 -25.32
N GLU A 33 2.99 -33.35 -26.06
CA GLU A 33 1.75 -32.58 -25.96
C GLU A 33 1.12 -32.89 -24.61
N TYR A 34 0.93 -31.83 -23.80
CA TYR A 34 0.08 -31.88 -22.62
C TYR A 34 -1.39 -31.82 -23.04
N PRO A 35 -2.26 -32.71 -22.57
CA PRO A 35 -3.68 -32.62 -22.84
C PRO A 35 -4.31 -31.44 -22.14
N MET A 36 -4.98 -30.60 -22.89
CA MET A 36 -5.91 -29.59 -22.41
C MET A 36 -7.05 -30.29 -21.70
N ILE A 37 -7.20 -30.03 -20.40
CA ILE A 37 -8.43 -30.40 -19.70
C ILE A 37 -9.45 -29.31 -20.07
N GLY A 38 -10.29 -29.65 -21.03
CA GLY A 38 -11.45 -28.83 -21.39
C GLY A 38 -12.47 -28.88 -20.26
N ALA A 39 -12.71 -27.77 -19.61
CA ALA A 39 -13.87 -27.61 -18.75
C ALA A 39 -15.13 -27.53 -19.62
N ILE A 40 -15.98 -28.53 -19.46
CA ILE A 40 -17.33 -28.52 -20.02
C ILE A 40 -18.16 -27.54 -19.20
N VAL A 41 -18.44 -26.40 -19.76
CA VAL A 41 -19.48 -25.50 -19.24
C VAL A 41 -20.78 -25.92 -19.93
N THR A 42 -21.61 -26.68 -19.26
CA THR A 42 -23.02 -26.83 -19.62
C THR A 42 -23.84 -25.85 -18.79
N GLY A 43 -24.62 -25.05 -19.48
CA GLY A 43 -25.39 -23.97 -18.95
C GLY A 43 -26.40 -24.35 -17.85
N LEU A 44 -26.66 -23.39 -17.02
CA LEU A 44 -27.89 -23.24 -16.28
C LEU A 44 -28.42 -21.83 -16.60
N GLU A 45 -29.48 -21.85 -17.38
CA GLU A 45 -30.37 -20.69 -17.57
C GLU A 45 -31.26 -20.54 -16.35
N ASP A 46 -31.55 -19.26 -16.07
CA ASP A 46 -32.72 -18.72 -15.38
C ASP A 46 -33.11 -19.19 -13.97
N ALA A 47 -32.85 -18.31 -13.02
CA ALA A 47 -33.81 -18.08 -11.96
C ALA A 47 -34.00 -16.56 -11.79
N SER A 48 -35.16 -16.12 -12.21
CA SER A 48 -35.70 -14.78 -12.27
C SER A 48 -35.99 -14.16 -10.90
N SER A 49 -35.81 -12.87 -10.87
CA SER A 49 -36.60 -11.87 -10.13
C SER A 49 -36.67 -11.95 -8.60
N SER A 50 -35.91 -11.10 -7.96
CA SER A 50 -36.36 -10.39 -6.77
C SER A 50 -36.16 -8.88 -7.00
N ASN A 51 -37.21 -8.13 -6.84
CA ASN A 51 -37.32 -6.69 -6.99
C ASN A 51 -36.25 -5.96 -6.14
N VAL A 52 -35.21 -5.45 -6.78
CA VAL A 52 -34.41 -4.33 -6.25
C VAL A 52 -35.01 -3.07 -6.85
N ALA A 53 -35.48 -2.19 -6.00
CA ALA A 53 -35.95 -0.89 -6.37
C ALA A 53 -34.92 -0.21 -7.29
N THR A 54 -35.32 0.09 -8.51
CA THR A 54 -34.56 0.86 -9.47
C THR A 54 -34.40 2.27 -8.94
N SER A 55 -33.21 2.55 -8.38
CA SER A 55 -32.72 3.92 -8.32
C SER A 55 -32.51 4.35 -9.76
N SER A 56 -33.18 5.43 -10.16
CA SER A 56 -33.09 6.02 -11.48
C SER A 56 -31.62 6.34 -11.80
N VAL A 57 -31.04 5.59 -12.75
CA VAL A 57 -29.75 5.93 -13.34
C VAL A 57 -29.93 7.27 -14.04
N ALA A 58 -29.23 8.29 -13.57
CA ALA A 58 -29.15 9.58 -14.22
C ALA A 58 -28.57 9.41 -15.65
N PRO A 59 -29.03 10.18 -16.64
CA PRO A 59 -28.55 10.06 -18.00
C PRO A 59 -27.06 10.39 -18.09
N VAL A 60 -26.29 9.49 -18.71
CA VAL A 60 -24.88 9.70 -19.02
C VAL A 60 -24.75 10.86 -20.01
N CYS A 61 -24.16 11.97 -19.56
CA CYS A 61 -23.87 13.09 -20.44
C CYS A 61 -22.67 12.73 -21.34
N ILE A 62 -22.86 12.71 -22.64
CA ILE A 62 -21.78 12.50 -23.63
C ILE A 62 -21.02 13.80 -23.82
N TRP A 63 -19.69 13.74 -23.66
CA TRP A 63 -18.79 14.88 -23.73
C TRP A 63 -18.15 15.03 -25.13
N ASN A 64 -18.13 16.26 -25.66
CA ASN A 64 -17.44 16.61 -26.91
C ASN A 64 -16.05 17.20 -26.58
N GLY A 65 -15.02 16.61 -27.20
CA GLY A 65 -13.62 16.80 -26.89
C GLY A 65 -13.06 18.23 -27.07
N ILE A 66 -12.02 18.49 -26.27
CA ILE A 66 -11.16 19.69 -26.36
C ILE A 66 -9.93 19.37 -27.22
N GLN A 67 -9.59 20.28 -28.10
CA GLN A 67 -8.32 20.25 -28.85
C GLN A 67 -7.14 20.64 -27.96
N VAL A 68 -6.01 19.97 -28.13
CA VAL A 68 -4.81 20.12 -27.31
C VAL A 68 -3.65 20.62 -28.15
N ASN A 69 -2.92 21.61 -27.64
CA ASN A 69 -1.69 22.14 -28.24
C ASN A 69 -0.46 21.33 -27.82
N ASP A 70 0.53 21.21 -28.68
CA ASP A 70 1.78 20.48 -28.43
C ASP A 70 2.55 21.01 -27.22
N PRO A 71 3.18 20.12 -26.40
CA PRO A 71 3.93 20.53 -25.21
C PRO A 71 5.29 21.18 -25.58
N GLU A 72 5.68 22.22 -24.85
CA GLU A 72 7.01 22.79 -24.90
C GLU A 72 8.08 21.85 -24.35
N PRO A 73 9.34 21.92 -24.79
CA PRO A 73 10.42 21.05 -24.31
C PRO A 73 10.74 21.31 -22.85
N ILE A 74 10.83 20.21 -22.08
CA ILE A 74 11.09 20.24 -20.64
C ILE A 74 12.54 20.69 -20.39
N SER A 75 12.72 21.79 -19.66
CA SER A 75 14.01 22.21 -19.14
C SER A 75 14.57 21.19 -18.12
N PRO A 76 15.90 21.03 -17.99
CA PRO A 76 16.48 20.18 -16.97
C PRO A 76 15.96 20.60 -15.60
N LEU A 77 15.40 19.65 -14.86
CA LEU A 77 14.87 19.92 -13.52
C LEU A 77 16.03 20.15 -12.54
N PRO A 78 15.88 21.07 -11.55
CA PRO A 78 16.87 21.27 -10.51
C PRO A 78 16.94 20.02 -9.63
N ALA A 79 18.14 19.69 -9.14
CA ALA A 79 18.32 18.61 -8.19
C ALA A 79 17.46 18.84 -6.95
N TYR A 80 16.80 17.76 -6.47
CA TYR A 80 16.00 17.82 -5.26
C TYR A 80 16.90 17.94 -4.03
N SER A 81 16.58 18.87 -3.13
CA SER A 81 17.24 18.97 -1.83
C SER A 81 16.32 18.41 -0.75
N PHE A 82 16.74 17.33 -0.11
CA PHE A 82 15.98 16.71 0.98
C PHE A 82 15.85 17.66 2.16
N GLU A 83 14.61 17.85 2.63
CA GLU A 83 14.34 18.50 3.91
C GLU A 83 14.64 17.52 5.05
N ALA A 84 15.33 17.97 6.09
CA ALA A 84 15.64 17.11 7.23
C ALA A 84 14.35 16.59 7.87
N MET A 85 14.23 15.27 7.99
CA MET A 85 13.10 14.62 8.62
C MET A 85 13.10 14.92 10.13
N PRO A 86 12.01 15.51 10.70
CA PRO A 86 11.90 15.72 12.13
C PRO A 86 11.79 14.39 12.88
N GLN A 87 12.23 14.38 14.13
CA GLN A 87 12.15 13.16 14.97
C GLN A 87 10.71 12.73 15.24
N TYR A 88 9.80 13.69 15.42
CA TYR A 88 8.40 13.45 15.78
C TYR A 88 7.47 14.42 15.08
N SER A 89 6.27 13.95 14.72
CA SER A 89 5.15 14.82 14.39
C SER A 89 4.50 15.37 15.67
N VAL A 90 3.82 16.50 15.52
CA VAL A 90 2.94 16.98 16.58
C VAL A 90 1.69 16.12 16.59
N GLY A 91 1.47 15.40 17.69
CA GLY A 91 0.34 14.50 17.84
C GLY A 91 -0.89 15.13 18.54
N PRO A 92 -1.99 14.35 18.64
CA PRO A 92 -3.19 14.78 19.36
C PRO A 92 -2.88 14.97 20.84
N GLY A 93 -3.29 16.12 21.37
CA GLY A 93 -3.18 16.46 22.79
C GLY A 93 -4.39 16.02 23.61
N SER A 94 -4.49 16.56 24.81
CA SER A 94 -5.73 16.52 25.61
C SER A 94 -6.80 17.36 24.95
N ILE A 95 -8.06 17.05 25.24
CA ILE A 95 -9.20 17.86 24.79
C ILE A 95 -9.19 19.20 25.53
N ASP A 96 -9.22 20.28 24.78
CA ASP A 96 -9.22 21.63 25.34
C ASP A 96 -10.56 21.97 26.00
N SER A 97 -10.52 22.82 27.02
CA SER A 97 -11.72 23.20 27.80
C SER A 97 -12.77 23.93 26.96
N ASP A 98 -12.36 24.74 25.98
CA ASP A 98 -13.26 25.43 25.05
C ASP A 98 -13.92 24.47 24.06
N VAL A 99 -13.22 23.41 23.62
CA VAL A 99 -13.79 22.33 22.84
C VAL A 99 -14.87 21.60 23.65
N MET A 100 -14.58 21.24 24.92
CA MET A 100 -15.59 20.61 25.78
C MET A 100 -16.77 21.56 26.05
N HIS A 101 -16.54 22.86 26.12
CA HIS A 101 -17.63 23.84 26.24
C HIS A 101 -18.51 23.86 24.97
N MET A 102 -17.92 23.77 23.77
CA MET A 102 -18.66 23.64 22.51
C MET A 102 -19.51 22.36 22.50
N VAL A 103 -18.89 21.21 22.81
CA VAL A 103 -19.57 19.90 22.82
C VAL A 103 -20.83 19.90 23.67
N ARG A 104 -20.74 20.45 24.90
CA ARG A 104 -21.89 20.50 25.83
C ARG A 104 -23.05 21.37 25.35
N ARG A 105 -22.84 22.24 24.40
CA ARG A 105 -23.86 23.14 23.86
C ARG A 105 -24.58 22.54 22.63
N LEU A 106 -24.02 21.50 22.05
CA LEU A 106 -24.59 20.84 20.88
C LEU A 106 -25.78 19.97 21.28
N SER A 107 -26.83 20.06 20.50
CA SER A 107 -27.93 19.10 20.55
C SER A 107 -27.47 17.71 20.11
N VAL A 108 -28.21 16.68 20.48
CA VAL A 108 -27.95 15.29 20.01
C VAL A 108 -27.83 15.23 18.48
N LYS A 109 -28.72 15.94 17.78
CA LYS A 109 -28.71 15.97 16.29
C LYS A 109 -27.40 16.57 15.75
N GLU A 110 -26.90 17.63 16.34
CA GLU A 110 -25.63 18.25 15.96
C GLU A 110 -24.42 17.35 16.29
N LYS A 111 -24.42 16.72 17.47
CA LYS A 111 -23.38 15.76 17.85
C LYS A 111 -23.28 14.61 16.85
N VAL A 112 -24.43 13.98 16.54
CA VAL A 112 -24.50 12.87 15.59
C VAL A 112 -24.09 13.32 14.18
N GLY A 113 -24.48 14.53 13.77
CA GLY A 113 -24.02 15.08 12.49
C GLY A 113 -22.52 15.26 12.42
N GLN A 114 -21.85 15.68 13.52
CA GLN A 114 -20.37 15.73 13.56
C GLN A 114 -19.72 14.35 13.44
N MET A 115 -20.40 13.29 13.88
CA MET A 115 -19.93 11.90 13.79
C MET A 115 -20.23 11.24 12.43
N THR A 116 -20.86 11.97 11.51
CA THR A 116 -21.29 11.45 10.20
C THR A 116 -20.40 12.00 9.09
N GLN A 117 -19.90 11.12 8.23
CA GLN A 117 -19.14 11.47 7.03
C GLN A 117 -19.88 11.00 5.79
N ILE A 118 -20.07 11.90 4.82
CA ILE A 118 -20.82 11.67 3.58
C ILE A 118 -19.89 11.87 2.38
N GLU A 119 -20.05 11.02 1.37
CA GLU A 119 -19.26 11.09 0.16
C GLU A 119 -19.74 12.24 -0.76
N VAL A 120 -18.81 12.75 -1.55
CA VAL A 120 -19.01 13.96 -2.36
C VAL A 120 -20.01 13.78 -3.49
N GLY A 121 -20.26 12.57 -3.97
CA GLY A 121 -21.27 12.28 -5.00
C GLY A 121 -22.68 12.70 -4.57
N GLN A 122 -22.95 12.70 -3.26
CA GLN A 122 -24.21 13.21 -2.68
C GLN A 122 -24.34 14.74 -2.77
N LEU A 123 -23.28 15.45 -3.18
CA LEU A 123 -23.21 16.92 -3.23
C LEU A 123 -23.21 17.48 -4.65
N ILE A 124 -23.25 16.66 -5.68
CA ILE A 124 -23.21 17.06 -7.08
C ILE A 124 -24.54 16.78 -7.79
N ASP A 125 -24.79 17.53 -8.84
CA ASP A 125 -25.95 17.33 -9.71
C ASP A 125 -25.62 16.43 -10.92
N CYS A 126 -26.61 16.20 -11.78
CA CYS A 126 -26.43 15.38 -12.98
C CYS A 126 -25.48 15.99 -14.03
N ASN A 127 -25.08 17.24 -13.89
CA ASN A 127 -24.06 17.89 -14.71
C ASN A 127 -22.67 17.80 -14.08
N GLY A 128 -22.57 17.16 -12.90
CA GLY A 128 -21.34 17.09 -12.12
C GLY A 128 -20.94 18.40 -11.47
N GLU A 129 -21.86 19.35 -11.32
CA GLU A 129 -21.64 20.60 -10.61
C GLU A 129 -22.15 20.53 -9.18
N LEU A 130 -21.63 21.42 -8.32
CA LEU A 130 -22.07 21.49 -6.93
C LEU A 130 -23.58 21.73 -6.83
N ASN A 131 -24.29 20.78 -6.25
CA ASN A 131 -25.72 20.89 -5.95
C ASN A 131 -25.94 21.59 -4.62
N ARG A 132 -26.14 22.91 -4.66
CA ARG A 132 -26.33 23.71 -3.45
C ARG A 132 -27.46 23.19 -2.57
N THR A 133 -28.58 22.76 -3.16
CA THR A 133 -29.73 22.24 -2.41
C THR A 133 -29.37 20.95 -1.66
N ALA A 134 -28.60 20.06 -2.29
CA ALA A 134 -28.13 18.85 -1.65
C ALA A 134 -27.16 19.17 -0.49
N VAL A 135 -26.23 20.10 -0.69
CA VAL A 135 -25.32 20.54 0.38
C VAL A 135 -26.11 21.14 1.55
N GLU A 136 -27.07 22.02 1.27
CA GLU A 136 -27.92 22.63 2.31
C GLU A 136 -28.73 21.55 3.05
N TYR A 137 -29.24 20.52 2.34
CA TYR A 137 -29.93 19.38 2.97
C TYR A 137 -29.04 18.64 3.97
N TRP A 138 -27.80 18.25 3.57
CA TRP A 138 -26.88 17.56 4.46
C TRP A 138 -26.46 18.43 5.65
N ILE A 139 -26.23 19.71 5.44
CA ILE A 139 -25.82 20.67 6.47
C ILE A 139 -26.99 21.05 7.40
N ASP A 140 -28.19 21.31 6.87
CA ASP A 140 -29.31 21.78 7.69
C ASP A 140 -30.11 20.64 8.32
N GLU A 141 -30.37 19.58 7.56
CA GLU A 141 -31.17 18.48 8.11
C GLU A 141 -30.31 17.53 8.94
N TRP A 142 -29.13 17.14 8.45
CA TRP A 142 -28.33 16.11 9.11
C TRP A 142 -27.18 16.69 9.94
N LYS A 143 -26.87 17.98 9.84
CA LYS A 143 -25.78 18.65 10.57
C LYS A 143 -24.40 18.01 10.29
N VAL A 144 -24.19 17.46 9.09
CA VAL A 144 -22.99 16.71 8.70
C VAL A 144 -21.74 17.52 8.95
N GLY A 145 -20.78 16.90 9.63
CA GLY A 145 -19.51 17.51 10.02
C GLY A 145 -18.32 17.13 9.16
N SER A 146 -18.46 16.14 8.27
CA SER A 146 -17.37 15.65 7.44
C SER A 146 -17.86 15.21 6.06
N PHE A 147 -17.03 15.50 5.06
CA PHE A 147 -17.18 14.96 3.70
C PHE A 147 -15.89 14.28 3.26
N LEU A 148 -15.97 13.43 2.24
CA LEU A 148 -14.82 12.73 1.70
C LEU A 148 -14.90 12.60 0.18
N GLU A 149 -13.80 12.15 -0.41
CA GLU A 149 -13.62 11.85 -1.83
C GLU A 149 -13.48 13.08 -2.75
N THR A 150 -13.26 12.77 -4.02
CA THR A 150 -13.17 13.75 -5.10
C THR A 150 -14.44 13.71 -5.98
N PRO A 151 -14.98 14.86 -6.39
CA PRO A 151 -16.12 14.86 -7.30
C PRO A 151 -15.89 14.08 -8.59
N ALA A 152 -14.63 13.93 -9.02
CA ALA A 152 -14.27 13.19 -10.24
C ALA A 152 -14.67 11.70 -10.17
N ASN A 153 -14.61 11.07 -9.00
CA ASN A 153 -15.00 9.66 -8.83
C ASN A 153 -16.52 9.42 -9.01
N HIS A 154 -17.31 10.47 -8.92
CA HIS A 154 -18.78 10.42 -8.91
C HIS A 154 -19.41 11.15 -10.10
N GLY A 155 -18.68 11.28 -11.20
CA GLY A 155 -19.18 11.96 -12.41
C GLY A 155 -19.19 13.48 -12.30
N GLY A 156 -18.33 14.06 -11.46
CA GLY A 156 -18.15 15.50 -11.35
C GLY A 156 -17.79 16.14 -12.70
N LYS A 157 -18.00 17.45 -12.80
CA LYS A 157 -17.84 18.24 -14.02
C LYS A 157 -16.48 18.05 -14.73
N TYR A 158 -15.45 17.76 -13.96
CA TYR A 158 -14.10 17.48 -14.46
C TYR A 158 -13.72 16.04 -14.18
N ASN A 159 -13.13 15.38 -15.14
CA ASN A 159 -12.60 14.04 -14.94
C ASN A 159 -11.37 13.99 -14.01
N TRP A 160 -10.74 15.14 -13.76
CA TRP A 160 -9.65 15.32 -12.80
C TRP A 160 -9.60 16.78 -12.36
N TYR A 161 -9.77 17.05 -11.08
CA TYR A 161 -9.89 18.41 -10.54
C TYR A 161 -8.52 19.02 -10.26
N SER A 162 -8.27 20.23 -10.78
CA SER A 162 -7.09 21.01 -10.40
C SER A 162 -7.17 21.46 -8.93
N PRO A 163 -6.06 21.83 -8.28
CA PRO A 163 -6.09 22.35 -6.91
C PRO A 163 -7.06 23.53 -6.75
N LYS A 164 -7.08 24.42 -7.73
CA LYS A 164 -7.95 25.59 -7.74
C LYS A 164 -9.44 25.20 -7.84
N THR A 165 -9.78 24.29 -8.74
CA THR A 165 -11.18 23.90 -8.94
C THR A 165 -11.68 23.06 -7.79
N PHE A 166 -10.85 22.17 -7.23
CA PHE A 166 -11.22 21.39 -6.06
C PHE A 166 -11.35 22.27 -4.83
N GLY A 167 -10.38 23.19 -4.60
CA GLY A 167 -10.45 24.13 -3.50
C GLY A 167 -11.68 25.04 -3.57
N ALA A 168 -12.07 25.51 -4.76
CA ALA A 168 -13.31 26.29 -4.93
C ALA A 168 -14.57 25.45 -4.59
N PHE A 169 -14.57 24.15 -4.91
CA PHE A 169 -15.65 23.24 -4.55
C PHE A 169 -15.76 23.07 -3.03
N THR A 170 -14.65 22.73 -2.37
CA THR A 170 -14.62 22.56 -0.91
C THR A 170 -14.94 23.84 -0.17
N ASP A 171 -14.46 25.01 -0.64
CA ASP A 171 -14.75 26.32 -0.08
C ASP A 171 -16.24 26.68 -0.17
N ALA A 172 -16.91 26.30 -1.27
CA ALA A 172 -18.35 26.53 -1.43
C ALA A 172 -19.17 25.71 -0.40
N VAL A 173 -18.78 24.44 -0.17
CA VAL A 173 -19.40 23.59 0.86
C VAL A 173 -19.13 24.19 2.26
N GLN A 174 -17.89 24.57 2.52
CA GLN A 174 -17.47 25.18 3.80
C GLN A 174 -18.24 26.46 4.11
N LYS A 175 -18.46 27.30 3.11
CA LYS A 175 -19.24 28.52 3.26
C LYS A 175 -20.67 28.22 3.71
N ILE A 176 -21.33 27.25 3.07
CA ILE A 176 -22.68 26.84 3.46
C ILE A 176 -22.67 26.30 4.90
N ALA A 177 -21.70 25.49 5.28
CA ALA A 177 -21.62 24.92 6.62
C ALA A 177 -21.44 25.99 7.71
N LEU A 178 -20.71 27.08 7.44
CA LEU A 178 -20.50 28.19 8.38
C LEU A 178 -21.69 29.14 8.47
N GLU A 179 -22.43 29.29 7.39
CA GLU A 179 -23.63 30.15 7.36
C GLU A 179 -24.85 29.43 7.94
N ARG A 180 -24.91 28.10 7.84
CA ARG A 180 -26.09 27.26 8.15
C ARG A 180 -25.75 26.14 9.13
N GLY A 181 -26.73 25.31 9.42
CA GLY A 181 -26.56 24.11 10.24
C GLY A 181 -26.01 24.39 11.63
N SER A 182 -24.99 23.65 12.05
CA SER A 182 -24.30 23.83 13.35
C SER A 182 -23.34 25.01 13.35
N LYS A 183 -23.04 25.61 12.21
CA LYS A 183 -22.02 26.66 12.01
C LYS A 183 -20.63 26.23 12.45
N ILE A 184 -20.36 24.95 12.41
CA ILE A 184 -19.06 24.33 12.67
C ILE A 184 -18.42 24.02 11.32
N PRO A 185 -17.13 24.33 11.10
CA PRO A 185 -16.46 24.03 9.85
C PRO A 185 -16.46 22.52 9.60
N VAL A 186 -16.67 22.11 8.34
CA VAL A 186 -16.57 20.73 7.95
C VAL A 186 -15.10 20.31 7.79
N ILE A 187 -14.79 19.05 8.05
CA ILE A 187 -13.50 18.44 7.71
C ILE A 187 -13.67 17.58 6.46
N TRP A 188 -12.68 17.66 5.55
CA TRP A 188 -12.69 16.90 4.31
C TRP A 188 -11.57 15.86 4.32
N GLY A 189 -11.91 14.59 4.10
CA GLY A 189 -10.99 13.45 4.00
C GLY A 189 -10.76 13.00 2.57
N LEU A 190 -9.56 12.48 2.26
CA LEU A 190 -9.20 11.99 0.92
C LEU A 190 -8.13 10.93 1.00
N ASP A 191 -8.19 9.94 0.11
CA ASP A 191 -7.15 8.92 -0.07
C ASP A 191 -5.93 9.46 -0.81
N SER A 192 -5.23 10.41 -0.20
CA SER A 192 -3.95 10.94 -0.67
C SER A 192 -2.82 9.99 -0.25
N VAL A 193 -2.84 8.75 -0.75
CA VAL A 193 -2.01 7.64 -0.22
C VAL A 193 -0.57 7.61 -0.72
N ARG A 194 -0.29 8.27 -1.85
CA ARG A 194 1.07 8.34 -2.45
C ARG A 194 1.28 9.62 -3.27
N GLY A 195 0.98 10.71 -2.67
CA GLY A 195 0.78 12.03 -3.28
C GLY A 195 -0.68 12.43 -3.16
N ALA A 196 -1.02 13.63 -3.55
CA ALA A 196 -2.41 14.05 -3.67
C ALA A 196 -3.01 13.48 -4.98
N ASN A 197 -3.10 12.16 -5.07
CA ASN A 197 -3.35 11.40 -6.29
C ASN A 197 -4.69 11.73 -7.00
N TYR A 198 -5.62 12.40 -6.32
CA TYR A 198 -6.88 12.89 -6.88
C TYR A 198 -6.85 14.37 -7.26
N VAL A 199 -5.71 15.02 -7.11
CA VAL A 199 -5.53 16.43 -7.47
C VAL A 199 -4.73 16.53 -8.77
N LYS A 200 -5.33 17.08 -9.81
CA LYS A 200 -4.69 17.23 -11.13
C LYS A 200 -3.42 18.05 -11.04
N GLY A 201 -2.34 17.51 -11.56
CA GLY A 201 -1.02 18.13 -11.55
C GLY A 201 -0.22 17.87 -10.29
N ALA A 202 -0.79 17.23 -9.26
CA ALA A 202 -0.04 16.82 -8.08
C ALA A 202 1.02 15.76 -8.42
N THR A 203 2.08 15.74 -7.63
CA THR A 203 3.13 14.74 -7.77
C THR A 203 2.68 13.40 -7.25
N ILE A 204 2.69 12.38 -8.12
CA ILE A 204 2.36 11.00 -7.77
C ILE A 204 3.65 10.24 -7.52
N PHE A 205 3.84 9.82 -6.28
CA PHE A 205 4.98 9.02 -5.85
C PHE A 205 4.82 7.54 -6.22
N PRO A 206 5.90 6.74 -6.20
CA PRO A 206 5.79 5.30 -6.29
C PRO A 206 4.92 4.74 -5.16
N ALA A 207 4.29 3.60 -5.39
CA ALA A 207 3.43 2.92 -4.42
C ALA A 207 4.19 2.61 -3.11
N GLY A 208 3.46 2.37 -2.01
CA GLY A 208 4.05 2.09 -0.70
C GLY A 208 5.09 0.98 -0.73
N ILE A 209 4.79 -0.11 -1.45
CA ILE A 209 5.72 -1.24 -1.63
C ILE A 209 7.03 -0.82 -2.35
N ALA A 210 6.95 0.06 -3.35
CA ALA A 210 8.13 0.60 -4.01
C ALA A 210 8.90 1.55 -3.10
N THR A 211 8.21 2.41 -2.34
CA THR A 211 8.83 3.27 -1.34
C THR A 211 9.57 2.44 -0.29
N ALA A 212 9.01 1.32 0.15
CA ALA A 212 9.67 0.39 1.07
C ALA A 212 10.92 -0.25 0.48
N ALA A 213 10.92 -0.55 -0.84
CA ALA A 213 12.08 -1.11 -1.53
C ALA A 213 13.32 -0.19 -1.53
N THR A 214 13.16 1.08 -1.22
CA THR A 214 14.28 2.00 -1.02
C THR A 214 15.07 1.68 0.23
N PHE A 215 14.48 1.07 1.26
CA PHE A 215 15.04 0.96 2.62
C PHE A 215 15.56 2.31 3.13
N ASN A 216 14.83 3.38 2.79
CA ASN A 216 15.17 4.76 3.14
C ASN A 216 13.90 5.50 3.58
N PRO A 217 13.68 5.64 4.89
CA PRO A 217 12.49 6.31 5.43
C PRO A 217 12.32 7.78 5.01
N GLN A 218 13.40 8.42 4.53
CA GLN A 218 13.32 9.78 4.03
C GLN A 218 12.32 9.92 2.87
N PHE A 219 12.24 8.91 1.99
CA PHE A 219 11.27 8.94 0.88
C PHE A 219 9.82 8.81 1.34
N ALA A 220 9.56 8.04 2.40
CA ALA A 220 8.23 7.99 3.00
C ALA A 220 7.83 9.33 3.64
N TYR A 221 8.81 10.02 4.27
CA TYR A 221 8.62 11.37 4.80
C TYR A 221 8.34 12.39 3.68
N ASP A 222 9.18 12.43 2.63
CA ASP A 222 9.02 13.39 1.54
C ASP A 222 7.73 13.18 0.76
N ALA A 223 7.37 11.93 0.49
CA ALA A 223 6.08 11.59 -0.14
C ALA A 223 4.91 12.10 0.70
N GLY A 224 4.92 11.86 2.02
CA GLY A 224 3.90 12.35 2.93
C GLY A 224 3.85 13.88 3.00
N ARG A 225 4.99 14.54 3.07
CA ARG A 225 5.11 16.01 3.14
C ARG A 225 4.56 16.69 1.87
N ILE A 226 4.95 16.19 0.71
CA ILE A 226 4.49 16.73 -0.58
C ILE A 226 3.00 16.43 -0.78
N ALA A 227 2.58 15.19 -0.47
CA ALA A 227 1.17 14.83 -0.50
C ALA A 227 0.31 15.74 0.39
N ALA A 228 0.77 16.03 1.60
CA ALA A 228 0.07 16.92 2.54
C ALA A 228 -0.13 18.32 1.95
N LYS A 229 0.94 18.91 1.43
CA LYS A 229 0.92 20.26 0.81
C LYS A 229 -0.07 20.30 -0.37
N ASP A 230 0.01 19.33 -1.26
CA ASP A 230 -0.82 19.27 -2.47
C ASP A 230 -2.30 18.97 -2.13
N THR A 231 -2.53 18.14 -1.13
CA THR A 231 -3.87 17.83 -0.57
C THR A 231 -4.48 19.09 0.08
N ARG A 232 -3.70 19.81 0.89
CA ARG A 232 -4.16 21.03 1.53
C ARG A 232 -4.48 22.14 0.53
N ALA A 233 -3.72 22.21 -0.56
CA ALA A 233 -3.96 23.15 -1.67
C ALA A 233 -5.32 22.94 -2.36
N ALA A 234 -5.89 21.75 -2.26
CA ALA A 234 -7.22 21.39 -2.76
C ALA A 234 -8.34 21.57 -1.73
N GLY A 235 -8.06 22.18 -0.56
CA GLY A 235 -9.06 22.38 0.50
C GLY A 235 -9.36 21.13 1.32
N VAL A 236 -8.54 20.11 1.25
CA VAL A 236 -8.66 18.87 2.01
C VAL A 236 -7.73 18.92 3.22
N HIS A 237 -8.21 18.45 4.35
CA HIS A 237 -7.56 18.64 5.66
C HIS A 237 -7.02 17.35 6.26
N TRP A 238 -7.40 16.20 5.70
CA TRP A 238 -7.21 14.89 6.29
C TRP A 238 -6.89 13.88 5.18
N ALA A 239 -5.71 13.27 5.25
CA ALA A 239 -5.27 12.21 4.35
C ALA A 239 -5.52 10.84 5.01
N PHE A 240 -6.15 9.92 4.29
CA PHE A 240 -6.33 8.53 4.73
C PHE A 240 -5.07 7.71 4.46
N ALA A 241 -3.97 8.12 5.07
CA ALA A 241 -2.63 7.56 4.95
C ALA A 241 -1.81 7.80 6.23
N PRO A 242 -0.82 6.95 6.56
CA PRO A 242 -0.28 5.83 5.80
C PRO A 242 -1.05 4.51 5.94
N ILE A 243 -0.86 3.60 4.96
CA ILE A 243 -1.31 2.22 5.01
C ILE A 243 -0.23 1.38 5.70
N LEU A 244 -0.56 0.77 6.85
CA LEU A 244 0.37 0.06 7.73
C LEU A 244 0.12 -1.45 7.79
N ASP A 245 -0.73 -1.94 6.90
CA ASP A 245 -0.92 -3.37 6.71
C ASP A 245 0.37 -4.04 6.24
N LEU A 246 0.52 -5.34 6.49
CA LEU A 246 1.67 -6.11 6.03
C LEU A 246 1.31 -6.94 4.80
N ALA A 247 2.19 -6.96 3.81
CA ALA A 247 2.04 -7.77 2.60
C ALA A 247 2.33 -9.25 2.86
N VAL A 248 1.57 -9.91 3.74
CA VAL A 248 1.80 -11.31 4.08
C VAL A 248 1.30 -12.22 2.99
N ASN A 249 0.01 -12.13 2.61
CA ASN A 249 -0.53 -12.90 1.49
C ASN A 249 -0.39 -12.10 0.18
N LYS A 250 0.48 -12.56 -0.74
CA LYS A 250 0.80 -11.88 -2.00
C LYS A 250 -0.33 -11.94 -3.03
N LEU A 251 -1.36 -12.78 -2.85
CA LEU A 251 -2.58 -12.73 -3.66
C LEU A 251 -3.42 -11.48 -3.37
N TRP A 252 -3.28 -10.90 -2.18
CA TRP A 252 -4.05 -9.74 -1.78
C TRP A 252 -3.86 -8.55 -2.72
N SER A 253 -4.95 -8.00 -3.20
CA SER A 253 -4.97 -6.90 -4.17
C SER A 253 -4.29 -5.63 -3.66
N ARG A 254 -4.31 -5.37 -2.33
CA ARG A 254 -3.75 -4.17 -1.72
C ARG A 254 -2.27 -4.31 -1.31
N THR A 255 -1.58 -5.36 -1.77
CA THR A 255 -0.15 -5.60 -1.51
C THR A 255 0.71 -4.39 -1.88
N TYR A 256 0.39 -3.66 -2.95
CA TYR A 256 1.19 -2.50 -3.38
C TYR A 256 1.05 -1.26 -2.50
N GLU A 257 0.00 -1.18 -1.67
CA GLU A 257 -0.31 0.03 -0.91
C GLU A 257 0.55 0.18 0.35
N ASN A 258 1.03 -0.92 0.91
CA ASN A 258 1.73 -0.99 2.19
C ASN A 258 3.27 -0.99 2.05
N PHE A 259 3.98 -1.06 3.18
CA PHE A 259 5.44 -1.03 3.24
C PHE A 259 6.09 -2.42 3.32
N GLY A 260 5.47 -3.44 2.71
CA GLY A 260 6.04 -4.78 2.60
C GLY A 260 5.63 -5.74 3.71
N GLU A 261 6.33 -6.87 3.81
CA GLU A 261 5.96 -7.94 4.74
C GLU A 261 6.59 -7.81 6.13
N ASP A 262 7.64 -6.99 6.28
CA ASP A 262 8.40 -6.94 7.53
C ASP A 262 7.88 -5.87 8.50
N PRO A 263 7.55 -6.23 9.75
CA PRO A 263 7.01 -5.28 10.73
C PRO A 263 7.93 -4.12 11.09
N TYR A 264 9.26 -4.36 11.12
CA TYR A 264 10.22 -3.32 11.47
C TYR A 264 10.37 -2.30 10.33
N LEU A 265 10.49 -2.77 9.09
CA LEU A 265 10.51 -1.91 7.90
C LEU A 265 9.24 -1.08 7.83
N ALA A 266 8.06 -1.70 7.95
CA ALA A 266 6.78 -1.03 7.93
C ALA A 266 6.65 0.01 9.07
N SER A 267 7.18 -0.29 10.26
CA SER A 267 7.21 0.65 11.39
C SER A 267 8.05 1.89 11.10
N LYS A 268 9.24 1.73 10.53
CA LYS A 268 10.13 2.85 10.19
C LYS A 268 9.57 3.72 9.08
N MET A 269 9.05 3.10 8.02
CA MET A 269 8.41 3.80 6.90
C MET A 269 7.12 4.49 7.33
N GLY A 270 6.28 3.82 8.13
CA GLY A 270 5.03 4.36 8.63
C GLY A 270 5.20 5.58 9.53
N ALA A 271 6.13 5.51 10.49
CA ALA A 271 6.45 6.65 11.35
C ALA A 271 6.98 7.85 10.54
N ALA A 272 7.86 7.61 9.57
CA ALA A 272 8.37 8.66 8.68
C ALA A 272 7.24 9.27 7.84
N SER A 273 6.33 8.46 7.33
CA SER A 273 5.16 8.92 6.57
C SER A 273 4.23 9.80 7.42
N VAL A 274 3.92 9.38 8.67
CA VAL A 274 3.13 10.21 9.61
C VAL A 274 3.82 11.57 9.83
N ASN A 275 5.12 11.57 10.06
CA ASN A 275 5.92 12.80 10.20
C ASN A 275 5.82 13.67 8.95
N GLY A 276 5.84 13.07 7.76
CA GLY A 276 5.68 13.75 6.49
C GLY A 276 4.31 14.42 6.34
N TYR A 277 3.23 13.67 6.52
CA TYR A 277 1.87 14.22 6.41
C TYR A 277 1.59 15.32 7.45
N GLN A 278 1.93 15.05 8.68
CA GLN A 278 1.56 15.91 9.79
C GLN A 278 2.57 17.02 10.08
N GLY A 279 3.84 16.71 10.24
CA GLY A 279 4.76 17.70 10.79
C GLY A 279 4.14 18.43 11.99
N ASP A 280 4.14 19.76 11.95
CA ASP A 280 3.38 20.58 12.91
C ASP A 280 2.04 21.06 12.31
N TYR A 281 1.13 20.12 12.04
CA TYR A 281 -0.18 20.40 11.41
C TYR A 281 -1.06 21.37 12.22
N LYS A 282 -0.72 21.64 13.48
CA LYS A 282 -1.44 22.60 14.33
C LYS A 282 -1.09 24.06 14.00
N HIS A 283 0.11 24.28 13.46
CA HIS A 283 0.60 25.63 13.14
C HIS A 283 1.01 25.77 11.66
N ASP A 284 1.33 24.69 10.97
CA ASP A 284 1.68 24.69 9.55
C ASP A 284 0.48 24.30 8.69
N ARG A 285 -0.07 25.29 7.99
CA ARG A 285 -1.24 25.12 7.12
C ARG A 285 -0.96 24.38 5.81
N SER A 286 0.27 24.01 5.54
CA SER A 286 0.61 23.11 4.42
C SER A 286 0.54 21.64 4.79
N ARG A 287 0.24 21.31 6.06
CA ARG A 287 0.14 19.97 6.59
C ARG A 287 -1.32 19.53 6.74
N VAL A 288 -1.53 18.22 6.86
CA VAL A 288 -2.84 17.58 7.05
C VAL A 288 -2.79 16.61 8.23
N ALA A 289 -3.95 16.23 8.74
CA ALA A 289 -4.03 15.09 9.65
C ALA A 289 -3.72 13.80 8.87
N ALA A 290 -2.85 12.96 9.41
CA ALA A 290 -2.63 11.60 8.92
C ALA A 290 -3.63 10.61 9.53
N CYS A 291 -3.88 9.51 8.82
CA CYS A 291 -4.75 8.43 9.27
C CYS A 291 -4.04 7.08 9.10
N MET A 292 -3.58 6.51 10.19
CA MET A 292 -3.03 5.16 10.13
C MET A 292 -4.13 4.15 9.82
N LYS A 293 -3.91 3.27 8.81
CA LYS A 293 -4.90 2.28 8.36
C LYS A 293 -4.25 1.00 7.86
N HIS A 294 -4.96 -0.12 7.87
CA HIS A 294 -6.27 -0.33 8.45
C HIS A 294 -6.12 -1.14 9.74
N PHE A 295 -6.51 -0.60 10.85
CA PHE A 295 -6.32 -1.23 12.15
C PHE A 295 -7.37 -2.32 12.37
N ILE A 296 -7.06 -3.64 12.33
CA ILE A 296 -5.77 -4.31 12.36
C ILE A 296 -5.82 -5.67 11.64
N GLY A 297 -4.65 -6.11 11.12
CA GLY A 297 -4.47 -7.46 10.58
C GLY A 297 -4.99 -7.67 9.15
N TYR A 298 -5.24 -6.63 8.37
CA TYR A 298 -5.92 -6.69 7.08
C TYR A 298 -5.10 -7.40 5.98
N GLY A 299 -3.79 -7.29 5.99
CA GLY A 299 -2.91 -7.81 4.92
C GLY A 299 -2.68 -9.33 4.92
N TYR A 300 -3.45 -10.10 5.69
CA TYR A 300 -3.40 -11.56 5.71
C TYR A 300 -4.77 -12.19 5.51
N PRO A 301 -5.49 -11.88 4.42
CA PRO A 301 -6.73 -12.57 4.12
C PRO A 301 -6.46 -14.06 3.86
N PHE A 302 -7.34 -14.95 4.35
CA PHE A 302 -7.14 -16.40 4.32
C PHE A 302 -6.89 -16.94 2.91
N ASP A 303 -7.69 -16.53 1.94
CA ASP A 303 -7.63 -16.98 0.54
C ASP A 303 -6.98 -15.94 -0.41
N GLY A 304 -6.49 -14.84 0.13
CA GLY A 304 -5.92 -13.74 -0.66
C GLY A 304 -6.94 -12.72 -1.15
N SER A 305 -8.25 -12.99 -1.04
CA SER A 305 -9.29 -12.07 -1.46
C SER A 305 -9.41 -10.88 -0.50
N ASP A 306 -9.59 -9.70 -1.05
CA ASP A 306 -9.81 -8.50 -0.26
C ASP A 306 -11.06 -8.65 0.63
N ARG A 307 -10.99 -8.17 1.88
CA ARG A 307 -12.03 -8.28 2.92
C ARG A 307 -12.33 -9.70 3.41
N ALA A 308 -11.60 -10.73 2.96
CA ALA A 308 -11.77 -12.08 3.46
C ALA A 308 -11.40 -12.21 4.93
N ASN A 309 -11.90 -13.28 5.56
CA ASN A 309 -11.63 -13.59 6.96
C ASN A 309 -10.12 -13.82 7.22
N ARG A 310 -9.66 -13.47 8.42
CA ARG A 310 -8.26 -13.64 8.86
C ARG A 310 -8.19 -14.51 10.08
N HIS A 311 -7.24 -15.44 10.05
CA HIS A 311 -6.93 -16.32 11.18
C HIS A 311 -5.51 -16.00 11.66
N ILE A 312 -5.40 -15.17 12.67
CA ILE A 312 -4.13 -14.69 13.23
C ILE A 312 -4.12 -15.05 14.71
N ALA A 313 -3.16 -15.86 15.15
CA ALA A 313 -3.03 -16.14 16.57
C ALA A 313 -2.82 -14.84 17.36
N ALA A 314 -3.38 -14.73 18.56
CA ALA A 314 -3.37 -13.48 19.32
C ALA A 314 -1.94 -12.96 19.60
N HIS A 315 -1.00 -13.86 19.89
CA HIS A 315 0.41 -13.50 20.09
C HIS A 315 1.07 -13.03 18.79
N GLU A 316 0.74 -13.64 17.62
CA GLU A 316 1.23 -13.20 16.31
C GLU A 316 0.67 -11.82 15.92
N LEU A 317 -0.59 -11.55 16.27
CA LEU A 317 -1.18 -10.23 16.04
C LEU A 317 -0.38 -9.15 16.78
N LEU A 318 -0.03 -9.40 18.04
CA LEU A 318 0.76 -8.49 18.86
C LEU A 318 2.22 -8.41 18.40
N GLU A 319 2.79 -9.51 17.91
CA GLU A 319 4.20 -9.61 17.50
C GLU A 319 4.48 -8.96 16.17
N TYR A 320 3.58 -9.12 15.19
CA TYR A 320 3.84 -8.72 13.81
C TYR A 320 2.97 -7.56 13.33
N TYR A 321 1.68 -7.56 13.66
CA TYR A 321 0.73 -6.60 13.07
C TYR A 321 0.57 -5.32 13.91
N VAL A 322 0.82 -5.37 15.21
CA VAL A 322 0.75 -4.18 16.09
C VAL A 322 1.92 -3.21 15.89
N PRO A 323 3.19 -3.64 15.71
CA PRO A 323 4.33 -2.73 15.72
C PRO A 323 4.26 -1.55 14.73
N PRO A 324 3.79 -1.70 13.47
CA PRO A 324 3.65 -0.56 12.57
C PRO A 324 2.67 0.51 13.08
N PHE A 325 1.55 0.07 13.67
CA PHE A 325 0.56 0.99 14.25
C PHE A 325 1.08 1.65 15.53
N LYS A 326 1.81 0.89 16.37
CA LYS A 326 2.46 1.47 17.55
C LYS A 326 3.46 2.54 17.16
N ALA A 327 4.29 2.29 16.16
CA ALA A 327 5.23 3.27 15.65
C ALA A 327 4.55 4.54 15.11
N ALA A 328 3.39 4.41 14.46
CA ALA A 328 2.58 5.55 14.02
C ALA A 328 1.98 6.31 15.20
N ILE A 329 1.51 5.62 16.24
CA ILE A 329 1.00 6.24 17.48
C ILE A 329 2.12 7.02 18.17
N ASP A 330 3.31 6.43 18.29
CA ASP A 330 4.49 7.08 18.88
C ASP A 330 4.97 8.28 18.06
N ALA A 331 4.80 8.25 16.73
CA ALA A 331 5.01 9.38 15.85
C ALA A 331 3.90 10.46 15.97
N GLY A 332 2.86 10.23 16.77
CA GLY A 332 1.82 11.22 17.02
C GLY A 332 0.71 11.27 15.98
N VAL A 333 0.36 10.15 15.34
CA VAL A 333 -0.71 10.12 14.35
C VAL A 333 -2.02 10.68 14.89
N ALA A 334 -2.67 11.54 14.11
CA ALA A 334 -3.87 12.27 14.54
C ALA A 334 -5.15 11.44 14.46
N THR A 335 -5.22 10.51 13.53
CA THR A 335 -6.41 9.69 13.29
C THR A 335 -6.05 8.24 12.96
N ALA A 336 -7.03 7.36 13.12
CA ALA A 336 -6.95 5.96 12.72
C ALA A 336 -8.22 5.56 11.96
N MET A 337 -8.08 4.64 11.03
CA MET A 337 -9.20 3.96 10.36
C MET A 337 -9.13 2.49 10.72
N GLU A 338 -10.27 1.92 11.12
CA GLU A 338 -10.33 0.49 11.43
C GLU A 338 -10.34 -0.34 10.15
N SER A 339 -10.08 -1.63 10.30
CA SER A 339 -9.95 -2.57 9.17
C SER A 339 -11.29 -3.19 8.80
N TYR A 340 -11.54 -3.33 7.51
CA TYR A 340 -12.58 -4.21 7.00
C TYR A 340 -12.53 -5.61 7.61
N GLY A 341 -13.70 -6.24 7.74
CA GLY A 341 -13.88 -7.67 7.89
C GLY A 341 -13.63 -8.22 9.28
N VAL A 342 -13.27 -9.49 9.30
CA VAL A 342 -13.31 -10.34 10.50
C VAL A 342 -11.93 -10.89 10.79
N VAL A 343 -11.48 -10.79 12.04
CA VAL A 343 -10.25 -11.40 12.57
C VAL A 343 -10.63 -12.41 13.64
N ASN A 344 -10.19 -13.66 13.47
CA ASN A 344 -10.47 -14.75 14.41
C ASN A 344 -11.95 -14.94 14.76
N GLY A 345 -12.85 -14.69 13.80
CA GLY A 345 -14.28 -14.81 13.99
C GLY A 345 -14.98 -13.59 14.61
N GLU A 346 -14.24 -12.53 14.97
CA GLU A 346 -14.81 -11.28 15.50
C GLU A 346 -14.61 -10.15 14.48
N ALA A 347 -15.70 -9.47 14.14
CA ALA A 347 -15.64 -8.31 13.25
C ALA A 347 -14.96 -7.13 13.95
N VAL A 348 -13.98 -6.53 13.29
CA VAL A 348 -13.14 -5.48 13.89
C VAL A 348 -13.98 -4.27 14.30
N THR A 349 -14.89 -3.82 13.43
CA THR A 349 -15.75 -2.63 13.61
C THR A 349 -16.63 -2.66 14.86
N ILE A 350 -16.96 -3.84 15.37
CA ILE A 350 -17.77 -4.00 16.58
C ILE A 350 -17.01 -4.66 17.74
N SER A 351 -15.69 -4.80 17.60
CA SER A 351 -14.85 -5.46 18.61
C SER A 351 -14.43 -4.51 19.74
N ASN A 352 -14.82 -4.85 20.95
CA ASN A 352 -14.33 -4.17 22.14
C ASN A 352 -12.81 -4.40 22.32
N TYR A 353 -12.35 -5.61 22.00
CA TYR A 353 -10.93 -5.94 22.16
C TYR A 353 -10.06 -5.08 21.24
N TYR A 354 -10.33 -5.07 19.93
CA TYR A 354 -9.46 -4.36 19.00
C TYR A 354 -9.55 -2.84 19.17
N LEU A 355 -10.75 -2.28 19.18
CA LEU A 355 -10.94 -0.83 19.06
C LEU A 355 -11.03 -0.07 20.39
N ARG A 356 -11.12 -0.76 21.52
CA ARG A 356 -11.07 -0.10 22.84
C ARG A 356 -9.88 -0.59 23.65
N LYS A 357 -9.82 -1.87 23.98
CA LYS A 357 -8.75 -2.40 24.84
C LYS A 357 -7.38 -2.28 24.17
N LEU A 358 -7.20 -2.84 22.96
CA LEU A 358 -5.91 -2.80 22.29
C LEU A 358 -5.55 -1.37 21.84
N LEU A 359 -6.40 -0.75 21.00
CA LEU A 359 -6.06 0.54 20.39
C LEU A 359 -5.94 1.67 21.42
N ARG A 360 -6.94 1.81 22.32
CA ARG A 360 -6.98 2.94 23.26
C ARG A 360 -6.22 2.69 24.55
N GLU A 361 -6.46 1.54 25.19
CA GLU A 361 -5.97 1.29 26.55
C GLU A 361 -4.53 0.79 26.52
N GLN A 362 -4.20 -0.17 25.66
CA GLN A 362 -2.86 -0.76 25.61
C GLN A 362 -1.89 0.06 24.76
N LEU A 363 -2.30 0.46 23.55
CA LEU A 363 -1.44 1.24 22.65
C LEU A 363 -1.45 2.75 22.92
N GLY A 364 -2.42 3.24 23.69
CA GLY A 364 -2.49 4.64 24.12
C GLY A 364 -2.92 5.63 23.04
N PHE A 365 -3.59 5.18 21.97
CA PHE A 365 -4.06 6.04 20.89
C PHE A 365 -5.09 7.06 21.39
N LYS A 366 -4.84 8.35 21.18
CA LYS A 366 -5.67 9.46 21.66
C LYS A 366 -6.45 10.17 20.56
N GLY A 367 -6.10 9.93 19.29
CA GLY A 367 -6.66 10.61 18.14
C GLY A 367 -8.08 10.17 17.80
N MET A 368 -8.63 10.70 16.71
CA MET A 368 -9.96 10.34 16.19
C MET A 368 -9.93 9.00 15.45
N LEU A 369 -10.93 8.14 15.70
CA LEU A 369 -11.12 6.86 15.04
C LEU A 369 -12.31 6.93 14.09
N VAL A 370 -12.10 6.67 12.80
CA VAL A 370 -13.15 6.56 11.78
C VAL A 370 -13.31 5.10 11.34
N THR A 371 -14.49 4.72 10.88
CA THR A 371 -14.69 3.42 10.20
C THR A 371 -14.15 3.47 8.78
N ASP A 372 -13.92 2.31 8.19
CA ASP A 372 -13.80 2.19 6.74
C ASP A 372 -15.18 2.27 6.06
N TRP A 373 -15.20 2.33 4.72
CA TRP A 373 -16.41 2.59 3.93
C TRP A 373 -17.49 1.54 4.16
N GLY A 374 -18.63 2.00 4.65
CA GLY A 374 -19.82 1.16 4.85
C GLY A 374 -19.69 0.09 5.94
N GLU A 375 -18.60 0.06 6.71
CA GLU A 375 -18.29 -1.07 7.59
C GLU A 375 -19.30 -1.28 8.72
N ILE A 376 -19.91 -0.24 9.28
CA ILE A 376 -21.00 -0.43 10.24
C ILE A 376 -22.17 -1.16 9.56
N ASN A 377 -22.55 -0.76 8.35
CA ASN A 377 -23.65 -1.39 7.63
C ASN A 377 -23.31 -2.82 7.20
N SER A 378 -22.05 -3.08 6.84
CA SER A 378 -21.54 -4.40 6.45
C SER A 378 -21.71 -5.45 7.55
N GLN A 379 -21.81 -5.04 8.81
CA GLN A 379 -22.09 -5.98 9.92
C GLN A 379 -23.45 -6.69 9.77
N ALA A 380 -24.43 -6.02 9.19
CA ALA A 380 -25.73 -6.60 8.93
C ALA A 380 -25.87 -7.15 7.50
N THR A 381 -25.25 -6.49 6.51
CA THR A 381 -25.50 -6.77 5.09
C THR A 381 -24.53 -7.77 4.49
N MET A 382 -23.31 -7.85 5.00
CA MET A 382 -22.22 -8.67 4.44
C MET A 382 -21.76 -9.77 5.40
N TYR A 383 -21.37 -9.40 6.63
CA TYR A 383 -20.78 -10.35 7.58
C TYR A 383 -21.83 -11.05 8.45
N HIS A 384 -23.05 -10.54 8.52
CA HIS A 384 -24.17 -11.06 9.33
C HIS A 384 -23.80 -11.21 10.82
N THR A 385 -22.94 -10.31 11.32
CA THR A 385 -22.56 -10.22 12.74
C THR A 385 -23.53 -9.37 13.56
N ALA A 386 -24.46 -8.71 12.89
CA ALA A 386 -25.60 -8.02 13.46
C ALA A 386 -26.88 -8.38 12.68
N LYS A 387 -28.01 -8.41 13.37
CA LYS A 387 -29.31 -8.79 12.77
C LYS A 387 -29.87 -7.74 11.80
N ASP A 388 -29.55 -6.47 12.04
CA ASP A 388 -30.01 -5.31 11.28
C ASP A 388 -29.05 -4.12 11.49
N LEU A 389 -29.25 -3.05 10.70
CA LEU A 389 -28.44 -1.83 10.79
C LEU A 389 -28.52 -1.14 12.16
N THR A 390 -29.66 -1.28 12.86
CA THR A 390 -29.82 -0.70 14.18
C THR A 390 -28.92 -1.40 15.20
N GLN A 391 -28.88 -2.72 15.18
CA GLN A 391 -27.98 -3.47 16.04
C GLN A 391 -26.52 -3.26 15.66
N ALA A 392 -26.19 -3.21 14.37
CA ALA A 392 -24.84 -2.91 13.90
C ALA A 392 -24.34 -1.57 14.45
N THR A 393 -25.13 -0.51 14.30
CA THR A 393 -24.83 0.83 14.83
C THR A 393 -24.71 0.83 16.36
N GLN A 394 -25.64 0.15 17.04
CA GLN A 394 -25.60 0.01 18.50
C GLN A 394 -24.31 -0.63 18.96
N LEU A 395 -23.93 -1.80 18.40
CA LEU A 395 -22.72 -2.52 18.78
C LEU A 395 -21.46 -1.70 18.52
N ALA A 396 -21.37 -1.01 17.38
CA ALA A 396 -20.24 -0.14 17.07
C ALA A 396 -20.09 0.98 18.11
N LEU A 397 -21.17 1.64 18.51
CA LEU A 397 -21.14 2.74 19.48
C LEU A 397 -20.90 2.29 20.93
N GLU A 398 -21.58 1.23 21.36
CA GLU A 398 -21.48 0.76 22.76
C GLU A 398 -20.19 0.00 23.06
N ARG A 399 -19.75 -0.83 22.14
CA ARG A 399 -18.61 -1.73 22.38
C ARG A 399 -17.27 -1.11 22.07
N THR A 400 -17.23 -0.14 21.17
CA THR A 400 -15.99 0.39 20.64
C THR A 400 -15.78 1.88 20.95
N SER A 401 -14.66 2.42 20.46
CA SER A 401 -14.32 3.83 20.58
C SER A 401 -14.42 4.58 19.24
N ILE A 402 -15.20 4.06 18.28
CA ILE A 402 -15.41 4.72 16.99
C ILE A 402 -15.98 6.12 17.19
N ASP A 403 -15.34 7.11 16.58
CA ASP A 403 -15.74 8.51 16.70
C ASP A 403 -16.53 9.00 15.49
N MET A 404 -16.21 8.51 14.30
CA MET A 404 -16.87 8.92 13.05
C MET A 404 -17.23 7.70 12.21
N SER A 405 -18.40 7.72 11.61
CA SER A 405 -18.89 6.70 10.69
C SER A 405 -18.71 7.13 9.25
N MET A 406 -18.03 6.31 8.44
CA MET A 406 -18.00 6.42 6.98
C MET A 406 -19.12 5.58 6.37
N VAL A 407 -20.37 5.78 6.81
CA VAL A 407 -21.56 5.34 6.08
C VAL A 407 -21.87 6.42 5.07
N ALA A 408 -21.17 6.35 3.94
CA ALA A 408 -20.97 7.48 3.08
C ALA A 408 -22.13 7.80 2.14
N ASP A 409 -23.01 6.83 1.91
CA ASP A 409 -24.04 6.92 0.86
C ASP A 409 -25.37 7.47 1.35
N ASP A 410 -25.65 7.40 2.67
CA ASP A 410 -26.94 7.74 3.22
C ASP A 410 -26.91 8.28 4.66
N SER A 411 -28.06 8.61 5.19
CA SER A 411 -28.26 9.11 6.57
C SER A 411 -28.57 8.04 7.60
N SER A 412 -28.43 6.75 7.28
CA SER A 412 -28.86 5.64 8.15
C SER A 412 -28.16 5.68 9.50
N PHE A 413 -26.84 5.87 9.53
CA PHE A 413 -26.07 5.99 10.76
C PHE A 413 -26.57 7.14 11.64
N ALA A 414 -26.78 8.32 11.04
CA ALA A 414 -27.23 9.51 11.77
C ALA A 414 -28.63 9.30 12.37
N ASN A 415 -29.54 8.80 11.57
CA ASN A 415 -30.93 8.55 11.98
C ASN A 415 -31.01 7.48 13.08
N ILE A 416 -30.33 6.36 12.90
CA ILE A 416 -30.30 5.25 13.87
C ILE A 416 -29.68 5.72 15.19
N THR A 417 -28.53 6.39 15.13
CA THR A 417 -27.84 6.88 16.35
C THR A 417 -28.70 7.83 17.15
N ALA A 418 -29.36 8.80 16.49
CA ALA A 418 -30.28 9.71 17.17
C ALA A 418 -31.44 8.96 17.84
N GLY A 419 -31.96 7.92 17.16
CA GLY A 419 -32.98 7.03 17.72
C GLY A 419 -32.50 6.22 18.92
N LEU A 420 -31.28 5.71 18.90
CA LEU A 420 -30.66 4.96 20.02
C LEU A 420 -30.47 5.86 21.24
N VAL A 421 -30.00 7.08 21.03
CA VAL A 421 -29.85 8.06 22.13
C VAL A 421 -31.22 8.42 22.72
N LYS A 422 -32.23 8.72 21.88
CA LYS A 422 -33.59 9.04 22.33
C LYS A 422 -34.20 7.91 23.18
N ARG A 423 -33.85 6.66 22.89
CA ARG A 423 -34.31 5.51 23.68
C ARG A 423 -33.45 5.20 24.91
N GLY A 424 -32.38 5.96 25.14
CA GLY A 424 -31.46 5.76 26.26
C GLY A 424 -30.55 4.52 26.10
N VAL A 425 -30.47 3.94 24.90
CA VAL A 425 -29.57 2.81 24.59
C VAL A 425 -28.12 3.29 24.51
N VAL A 426 -27.86 4.36 23.76
CA VAL A 426 -26.57 5.02 23.71
C VAL A 426 -26.64 6.29 24.56
N SER A 427 -25.67 6.51 25.45
CA SER A 427 -25.66 7.68 26.31
C SER A 427 -25.19 8.95 25.55
N ASP A 428 -25.68 10.13 25.97
CA ASP A 428 -25.20 11.40 25.43
C ASP A 428 -23.70 11.60 25.68
N SER A 429 -23.21 11.12 26.85
CA SER A 429 -21.78 11.17 27.18
C SER A 429 -20.91 10.34 26.22
N ARG A 430 -21.46 9.27 25.63
CA ARG A 430 -20.74 8.52 24.58
C ARG A 430 -20.56 9.35 23.30
N LEU A 431 -21.58 10.14 22.95
CA LEU A 431 -21.45 11.10 21.84
C LEU A 431 -20.46 12.21 22.18
N ASP A 432 -20.48 12.73 23.43
CA ASP A 432 -19.54 13.76 23.88
C ASP A 432 -18.08 13.33 23.73
N GLU A 433 -17.77 12.07 24.04
CA GLU A 433 -16.45 11.47 23.87
C GLU A 433 -15.96 11.56 22.42
N SER A 434 -16.81 11.19 21.49
CA SER A 434 -16.48 11.20 20.06
C SER A 434 -16.41 12.61 19.48
N VAL A 435 -17.41 13.42 19.75
CA VAL A 435 -17.49 14.78 19.22
C VAL A 435 -16.35 15.64 19.76
N ALA A 436 -15.90 15.42 21.00
CA ALA A 436 -14.75 16.11 21.56
C ALA A 436 -13.48 15.86 20.74
N ARG A 437 -13.19 14.59 20.34
CA ARG A 437 -12.04 14.27 19.47
C ARG A 437 -12.17 14.89 18.08
N ILE A 438 -13.37 14.86 17.51
CA ILE A 438 -13.63 15.45 16.19
C ILE A 438 -13.43 16.96 16.20
N LEU A 439 -13.99 17.67 17.19
CA LEU A 439 -13.86 19.12 17.28
C LEU A 439 -12.42 19.54 17.67
N GLN A 440 -11.74 18.75 18.50
CA GLN A 440 -10.32 18.98 18.79
C GLN A 440 -9.48 18.88 17.52
N LEU A 441 -9.69 17.84 16.70
CA LEU A 441 -9.00 17.72 15.42
C LEU A 441 -9.26 18.89 14.48
N LYS A 442 -10.50 19.35 14.38
CA LYS A 442 -10.86 20.56 13.59
C LYS A 442 -10.17 21.81 14.12
N LYS A 443 -10.06 21.94 15.43
CA LYS A 443 -9.34 23.03 16.08
C LYS A 443 -7.83 22.95 15.82
N ASP A 444 -7.24 21.78 16.00
CA ASP A 444 -5.82 21.53 15.76
C ASP A 444 -5.42 21.82 14.31
N LEU A 445 -6.29 21.50 13.34
CA LEU A 445 -6.13 21.83 11.92
C LEU A 445 -6.39 23.32 11.59
N GLY A 446 -6.75 24.12 12.60
CA GLY A 446 -6.99 25.55 12.45
C GLY A 446 -8.29 25.91 11.75
N LEU A 447 -9.25 24.97 11.55
CA LEU A 447 -10.44 25.19 10.73
C LEU A 447 -11.38 26.25 11.28
N PHE A 448 -11.43 26.46 12.60
CA PHE A 448 -12.23 27.55 13.21
C PHE A 448 -11.69 28.94 12.90
N LYS A 449 -10.40 29.08 12.58
CA LYS A 449 -9.74 30.33 12.23
C LYS A 449 -9.55 30.52 10.73
N HIS A 450 -9.27 29.44 10.04
CA HIS A 450 -8.89 29.42 8.64
C HIS A 450 -9.65 28.30 7.92
N PRO A 451 -10.97 28.43 7.74
CA PRO A 451 -11.82 27.39 7.18
C PRO A 451 -11.65 27.18 5.67
N TYR A 452 -11.11 28.17 4.96
CA TYR A 452 -11.01 28.16 3.50
C TYR A 452 -9.61 27.79 3.01
N THR A 453 -9.54 27.38 1.75
CA THR A 453 -8.28 27.06 1.05
C THR A 453 -7.31 28.23 1.05
N ASP A 454 -6.02 27.92 1.17
CA ASP A 454 -4.96 28.88 0.94
C ASP A 454 -4.59 28.90 -0.54
N GLN A 455 -5.04 29.93 -1.25
CA GLN A 455 -4.81 30.07 -2.70
C GLN A 455 -3.32 30.11 -3.08
N ALA A 456 -2.42 30.47 -2.14
CA ALA A 456 -0.98 30.49 -2.39
C ALA A 456 -0.43 29.07 -2.58
N LEU A 457 -1.00 28.07 -1.88
CA LEU A 457 -0.57 26.69 -2.00
C LEU A 457 -0.90 26.09 -3.38
N ALA A 458 -1.98 26.53 -4.03
CA ALA A 458 -2.39 25.97 -5.33
C ALA A 458 -1.30 26.14 -6.41
N SER A 459 -0.49 27.20 -6.34
CA SER A 459 0.62 27.45 -7.26
C SER A 459 1.86 26.59 -7.01
N THR A 460 1.93 25.90 -5.89
CA THR A 460 3.08 25.04 -5.50
C THR A 460 2.87 23.58 -5.83
N VAL A 461 1.67 23.20 -6.27
CA VAL A 461 1.33 21.82 -6.60
C VAL A 461 2.08 21.36 -7.84
N GLY A 462 2.70 20.18 -7.78
CA GLY A 462 3.46 19.59 -8.87
C GLY A 462 4.69 20.40 -9.26
N SER A 463 5.37 21.02 -8.30
CA SER A 463 6.59 21.76 -8.58
C SER A 463 7.69 20.86 -9.16
N ALA A 464 8.65 21.44 -9.88
CA ALA A 464 9.78 20.70 -10.43
C ALA A 464 10.57 19.94 -9.35
N GLN A 465 10.67 20.52 -8.14
CA GLN A 465 11.33 19.88 -6.99
C GLN A 465 10.53 18.68 -6.50
N ASP A 466 9.21 18.77 -6.43
CA ASP A 466 8.36 17.67 -5.99
C ASP A 466 8.43 16.49 -6.99
N ILE A 467 8.41 16.81 -8.30
CA ILE A 467 8.58 15.80 -9.36
C ILE A 467 9.93 15.10 -9.24
N GLU A 468 11.00 15.84 -8.97
CA GLU A 468 12.33 15.26 -8.83
C GLU A 468 12.44 14.40 -7.56
N ALA A 469 11.79 14.77 -6.46
CA ALA A 469 11.68 13.91 -5.27
C ALA A 469 11.00 12.57 -5.58
N ALA A 470 9.92 12.58 -6.38
CA ALA A 470 9.27 11.35 -6.82
C ALA A 470 10.18 10.50 -7.72
N ARG A 471 10.93 11.12 -8.63
CA ARG A 471 11.93 10.43 -9.47
C ARG A 471 13.05 9.81 -8.65
N ASP A 472 13.56 10.53 -7.65
CA ASP A 472 14.60 10.00 -6.76
C ASP A 472 14.10 8.79 -5.96
N ALA A 473 12.85 8.81 -5.51
CA ALA A 473 12.22 7.65 -4.88
C ALA A 473 12.18 6.45 -5.84
N VAL A 474 11.90 6.65 -7.12
CA VAL A 474 11.94 5.57 -8.12
C VAL A 474 13.37 5.10 -8.37
N ARG A 475 14.36 6.00 -8.51
CA ARG A 475 15.79 5.64 -8.68
C ARG A 475 16.28 4.72 -7.59
N GLU A 476 15.83 4.94 -6.35
CA GLU A 476 16.24 4.10 -5.21
C GLU A 476 15.36 2.86 -5.00
N SER A 477 14.14 2.82 -5.54
CA SER A 477 13.24 1.68 -5.37
C SER A 477 13.45 0.56 -6.39
N VAL A 478 13.76 0.91 -7.64
CA VAL A 478 13.91 -0.07 -8.72
C VAL A 478 14.94 -1.13 -8.33
N THR A 479 14.51 -2.39 -8.37
CA THR A 479 15.27 -3.53 -7.86
C THR A 479 15.74 -4.42 -9.01
N LEU A 480 17.04 -4.59 -9.17
CA LEU A 480 17.63 -5.50 -10.14
C LEU A 480 17.61 -6.93 -9.58
N LEU A 481 16.80 -7.82 -10.14
CA LEU A 481 16.63 -9.19 -9.66
C LEU A 481 17.57 -10.19 -10.34
N LYS A 482 17.94 -9.91 -11.58
CA LYS A 482 18.88 -10.75 -12.35
C LYS A 482 19.66 -9.87 -13.33
N ASN A 483 20.95 -10.15 -13.51
CA ASN A 483 21.75 -9.53 -14.57
C ASN A 483 22.92 -10.45 -14.98
N ASN A 484 22.81 -11.05 -16.16
CA ASN A 484 23.89 -11.82 -16.78
C ASN A 484 24.78 -10.90 -17.62
N ASN A 485 25.21 -9.78 -17.07
CA ASN A 485 26.07 -8.78 -17.71
C ASN A 485 25.45 -8.16 -18.99
N VAL A 486 24.13 -8.10 -19.08
CA VAL A 486 23.43 -7.48 -20.21
C VAL A 486 23.07 -6.02 -19.94
N LEU A 487 22.93 -5.67 -18.67
CA LEU A 487 22.74 -4.30 -18.20
C LEU A 487 24.05 -3.77 -17.56
N PRO A 488 24.34 -2.47 -17.67
CA PRO A 488 23.56 -1.46 -18.38
C PRO A 488 23.60 -1.62 -19.91
N LEU A 489 22.54 -1.10 -20.57
CA LEU A 489 22.45 -1.01 -22.03
C LEU A 489 23.44 0.04 -22.54
N ASN A 490 23.96 -0.17 -23.75
CA ASN A 490 24.75 0.84 -24.42
C ASN A 490 23.85 1.68 -25.35
N LYS A 491 23.96 3.00 -25.30
CA LYS A 491 23.17 3.93 -26.11
C LYS A 491 23.37 3.78 -27.63
N TYR A 492 24.40 3.09 -28.05
CA TYR A 492 24.68 2.81 -29.46
C TYR A 492 24.16 1.45 -29.94
N GLU A 493 23.62 0.62 -29.03
CA GLU A 493 23.00 -0.65 -29.38
C GLU A 493 21.60 -0.44 -29.98
N LYS A 494 21.20 -1.31 -30.89
CA LYS A 494 19.84 -1.39 -31.42
C LYS A 494 18.98 -2.16 -30.41
N VAL A 495 18.18 -1.46 -29.64
CA VAL A 495 17.31 -2.07 -28.63
C VAL A 495 15.87 -1.99 -29.10
N LEU A 496 15.19 -3.15 -29.14
CA LEU A 496 13.75 -3.22 -29.33
C LEU A 496 13.05 -3.23 -27.98
N PHE A 497 12.14 -2.30 -27.77
CA PHE A 497 11.26 -2.24 -26.59
C PHE A 497 9.91 -2.85 -26.95
N VAL A 498 9.42 -3.79 -26.14
CA VAL A 498 8.17 -4.52 -26.40
C VAL A 498 7.37 -4.62 -25.09
N GLY A 499 6.06 -4.64 -25.19
CA GLY A 499 5.18 -4.91 -24.04
C GLY A 499 4.33 -3.72 -23.62
N PRO A 500 3.20 -3.97 -22.95
CA PRO A 500 2.16 -2.96 -22.70
C PRO A 500 2.57 -1.89 -21.69
N THR A 501 3.46 -2.20 -20.75
CA THR A 501 3.74 -1.33 -19.61
C THR A 501 4.79 -0.25 -19.89
N LEU A 502 5.65 -0.44 -20.91
CA LEU A 502 6.77 0.49 -21.16
C LEU A 502 6.33 1.85 -21.73
N ASN A 503 5.19 1.90 -22.39
CA ASN A 503 4.67 3.13 -22.99
C ASN A 503 3.29 3.51 -22.44
N SER A 504 3.08 3.27 -21.14
CA SER A 504 1.83 3.63 -20.46
C SER A 504 2.12 4.20 -19.07
N THR A 505 1.79 5.47 -18.87
CA THR A 505 1.80 6.13 -17.55
C THR A 505 0.70 5.55 -16.66
N ARG A 506 -0.43 5.16 -17.26
CA ARG A 506 -1.57 4.56 -16.57
C ARG A 506 -1.17 3.27 -15.83
N TYR A 507 -0.53 2.32 -16.52
CA TYR A 507 -0.13 1.06 -15.88
C TYR A 507 1.01 1.24 -14.87
N MET A 508 1.91 2.19 -15.09
CA MET A 508 2.91 2.57 -14.10
C MET A 508 2.28 3.23 -12.86
N GLY A 509 1.16 3.92 -13.05
CA GLY A 509 0.39 4.53 -11.99
C GLY A 509 -0.38 3.53 -11.13
N GLY A 510 -1.02 2.55 -11.72
CA GLY A 510 -1.90 1.61 -11.02
C GLY A 510 -3.18 2.23 -10.48
N GLY A 511 -3.84 1.58 -9.54
CA GLY A 511 -4.99 2.10 -8.80
C GLY A 511 -4.63 3.21 -7.81
N TRP A 512 -5.63 3.80 -7.16
CA TRP A 512 -5.48 4.97 -6.31
C TRP A 512 -4.69 6.09 -7.02
N ASN A 513 -5.07 6.39 -8.25
CA ASN A 513 -4.38 7.37 -9.08
C ASN A 513 -5.36 7.95 -10.09
N VAL A 514 -5.61 9.24 -10.06
CA VAL A 514 -6.65 9.97 -10.79
C VAL A 514 -8.06 9.59 -10.32
N HIS A 515 -8.39 8.32 -10.39
CA HIS A 515 -9.60 7.69 -9.86
C HIS A 515 -9.25 6.53 -8.92
N TRP A 516 -10.23 6.06 -8.15
CA TRP A 516 -10.05 4.92 -7.23
C TRP A 516 -9.46 3.70 -7.93
N GLN A 517 -10.03 3.26 -9.06
CA GLN A 517 -9.52 2.10 -9.83
C GLN A 517 -8.36 2.46 -10.79
N GLY A 518 -7.88 3.71 -10.76
CA GLY A 518 -7.03 4.27 -11.81
C GLY A 518 -7.84 4.72 -13.02
N PRO A 519 -7.19 5.35 -14.02
CA PRO A 519 -7.86 5.79 -15.23
C PRO A 519 -8.53 4.63 -15.97
N SER A 520 -9.74 4.84 -16.48
CA SER A 520 -10.50 3.87 -17.26
C SER A 520 -9.84 3.56 -18.62
N ASP A 521 -10.27 2.48 -19.28
CA ASP A 521 -9.80 2.15 -20.63
C ASP A 521 -10.16 3.23 -21.64
N ALA A 522 -11.30 3.91 -21.45
CA ALA A 522 -11.74 5.00 -22.33
C ALA A 522 -10.88 6.27 -22.18
N GLU A 523 -10.40 6.56 -20.98
CA GLU A 523 -9.50 7.70 -20.72
C GLU A 523 -8.08 7.39 -21.18
N GLY A 524 -7.64 6.15 -21.01
CA GLY A 524 -6.31 5.70 -21.38
C GLY A 524 -5.20 6.54 -20.77
N ASP A 525 -4.10 6.68 -21.49
CA ASP A 525 -2.98 7.55 -21.10
C ASP A 525 -3.21 9.04 -21.42
N ALA A 526 -4.28 9.38 -22.16
CA ALA A 526 -4.58 10.75 -22.54
C ALA A 526 -4.84 11.67 -21.34
N ILE A 527 -5.35 11.12 -20.24
CA ILE A 527 -5.61 11.88 -19.00
C ILE A 527 -4.33 12.45 -18.38
N TYR A 528 -3.17 11.83 -18.65
CA TYR A 528 -1.86 12.29 -18.17
C TYR A 528 -1.17 13.27 -19.10
N GLN A 529 -1.85 13.80 -20.12
CA GLN A 529 -1.22 14.74 -21.03
C GLN A 529 -0.68 15.95 -20.30
N GLY A 530 0.64 16.17 -20.43
CA GLY A 530 1.38 17.20 -19.68
C GLY A 530 1.82 16.77 -18.26
N PHE A 531 1.49 15.55 -17.83
CA PHE A 531 1.85 15.03 -16.51
C PHE A 531 2.48 13.64 -16.63
N GLY A 532 3.67 13.48 -16.09
CA GLY A 532 4.36 12.18 -16.10
C GLY A 532 5.13 11.86 -17.38
N ASP A 533 5.79 10.71 -17.31
CA ASP A 533 6.59 10.18 -18.43
C ASP A 533 6.45 8.65 -18.50
N THR A 534 6.63 8.08 -19.68
CA THR A 534 6.70 6.63 -19.89
C THR A 534 8.16 6.20 -19.98
N VAL A 535 8.45 4.90 -19.83
CA VAL A 535 9.81 4.37 -20.02
C VAL A 535 10.33 4.71 -21.40
N ILE A 536 9.48 4.66 -22.44
CA ILE A 536 9.84 5.03 -23.82
C ILE A 536 10.26 6.50 -23.94
N LYS A 537 9.51 7.41 -23.29
CA LYS A 537 9.91 8.84 -23.23
C LYS A 537 11.21 9.01 -22.45
N GLY A 538 11.37 8.30 -21.32
CA GLY A 538 12.61 8.30 -20.55
C GLY A 538 13.81 7.82 -21.37
N VAL A 539 13.67 6.73 -22.13
CA VAL A 539 14.72 6.23 -23.03
C VAL A 539 15.08 7.27 -24.09
N GLN A 540 14.09 7.94 -24.67
CA GLN A 540 14.35 9.02 -25.63
C GLN A 540 15.16 10.17 -25.00
N GLN A 541 14.84 10.54 -23.75
CA GLN A 541 15.60 11.58 -23.04
C GLN A 541 17.05 11.15 -22.76
N VAL A 542 17.26 9.90 -22.31
CA VAL A 542 18.59 9.38 -21.98
C VAL A 542 19.48 9.20 -23.22
N THR A 543 18.89 8.71 -24.31
CA THR A 543 19.64 8.34 -25.52
C THR A 543 19.70 9.46 -26.57
N GLY A 544 18.79 10.43 -26.51
CA GLY A 544 18.60 11.44 -27.54
C GLY A 544 17.97 10.91 -28.86
N SER A 545 17.50 9.66 -28.85
CA SER A 545 16.96 8.99 -30.06
C SER A 545 15.57 8.41 -29.77
N VAL A 546 14.68 8.42 -30.76
CA VAL A 546 13.37 7.79 -30.63
C VAL A 546 13.53 6.28 -30.53
N PRO A 547 13.10 5.64 -29.42
CA PRO A 547 13.21 4.20 -29.26
C PRO A 547 12.29 3.44 -30.21
N LEU A 548 12.74 2.27 -30.68
CA LEU A 548 11.90 1.35 -31.39
C LEU A 548 10.99 0.61 -30.40
N TYR A 549 9.70 0.90 -30.43
CA TYR A 549 8.71 0.32 -29.53
C TYR A 549 7.58 -0.37 -30.28
N MET A 550 7.14 -1.52 -29.75
CA MET A 550 5.97 -2.27 -30.21
C MET A 550 5.17 -2.81 -29.01
N PRO A 551 3.83 -2.80 -29.04
CA PRO A 551 3.05 -3.33 -27.92
C PRO A 551 3.24 -4.86 -27.70
N GLY A 552 3.25 -5.66 -28.76
CA GLY A 552 3.54 -7.10 -28.71
C GLY A 552 2.48 -7.98 -28.04
N VAL A 553 1.86 -7.51 -26.98
CA VAL A 553 0.78 -8.18 -26.23
C VAL A 553 -0.09 -7.12 -25.54
N ASP A 554 -1.37 -7.42 -25.33
CA ASP A 554 -2.26 -6.61 -24.50
C ASP A 554 -1.96 -6.78 -23.00
N ILE A 555 -2.43 -5.85 -22.19
CA ILE A 555 -2.14 -5.90 -20.74
C ILE A 555 -2.82 -7.08 -20.03
N ASP A 556 -4.01 -7.46 -20.49
CA ASP A 556 -4.73 -8.61 -19.95
C ASP A 556 -4.10 -9.95 -20.39
N GLY A 557 -3.09 -9.90 -21.27
CA GLY A 557 -2.36 -11.09 -21.76
C GLY A 557 -3.27 -12.08 -22.47
N THR A 558 -4.27 -11.60 -23.17
CA THR A 558 -5.22 -12.41 -23.94
C THR A 558 -4.79 -12.54 -25.39
N THR A 559 -4.14 -11.51 -25.95
CA THR A 559 -3.86 -11.42 -27.37
C THR A 559 -2.42 -10.97 -27.63
N LEU A 560 -1.70 -11.72 -28.48
CA LEU A 560 -0.44 -11.27 -29.05
C LEU A 560 -0.72 -10.28 -30.19
N ILE A 561 -0.05 -9.11 -30.16
CA ILE A 561 -0.22 -8.03 -31.12
C ILE A 561 0.96 -8.02 -32.09
N ASP A 562 0.69 -8.13 -33.38
CA ASP A 562 1.69 -8.05 -34.50
C ASP A 562 2.93 -8.92 -34.25
N ILE A 563 2.74 -10.11 -33.67
CA ILE A 563 3.84 -10.95 -33.17
C ILE A 563 4.88 -11.29 -34.26
N ASP A 564 4.47 -11.49 -35.51
CA ASP A 564 5.41 -11.80 -36.60
C ASP A 564 6.31 -10.60 -36.92
N THR A 565 5.75 -9.39 -36.91
CA THR A 565 6.53 -8.13 -37.08
C THR A 565 7.46 -7.94 -35.87
N VAL A 566 6.98 -8.19 -34.65
CA VAL A 566 7.80 -8.14 -33.42
C VAL A 566 8.99 -9.09 -33.53
N ILE A 567 8.77 -10.33 -33.96
CA ILE A 567 9.83 -11.33 -34.12
C ILE A 567 10.82 -10.91 -35.23
N ALA A 568 10.32 -10.42 -36.34
CA ALA A 568 11.18 -9.98 -37.46
C ALA A 568 12.08 -8.82 -36.99
N THR A 569 11.51 -7.84 -36.29
CA THR A 569 12.23 -6.69 -35.74
C THR A 569 13.23 -7.10 -34.65
N ALA A 570 12.83 -8.00 -33.77
CA ALA A 570 13.67 -8.52 -32.69
C ALA A 570 14.93 -9.23 -33.21
N LYS A 571 14.87 -9.90 -34.37
CA LYS A 571 16.06 -10.50 -34.99
C LYS A 571 17.09 -9.48 -35.42
N LEU A 572 16.67 -8.25 -35.75
CA LEU A 572 17.53 -7.16 -36.19
C LEU A 572 18.08 -6.32 -35.03
N ALA A 573 17.51 -6.47 -33.84
CA ALA A 573 17.98 -5.82 -32.64
C ALA A 573 19.20 -6.53 -32.05
N ASP A 574 20.00 -5.81 -31.25
CA ASP A 574 21.09 -6.39 -30.47
C ASP A 574 20.55 -6.94 -29.14
N LYS A 575 19.59 -6.25 -28.54
CA LYS A 575 18.91 -6.64 -27.28
C LYS A 575 17.42 -6.33 -27.36
N ILE A 576 16.64 -6.98 -26.50
CA ILE A 576 15.19 -6.79 -26.40
C ILE A 576 14.86 -6.43 -24.94
N VAL A 577 14.10 -5.37 -24.73
CA VAL A 577 13.53 -5.01 -23.43
C VAL A 577 12.03 -5.29 -23.46
N VAL A 578 11.54 -6.13 -22.57
CA VAL A 578 10.12 -6.53 -22.51
C VAL A 578 9.51 -6.01 -21.22
N GLY A 579 8.50 -5.15 -21.33
CA GLY A 579 7.73 -4.66 -20.18
C GLY A 579 6.46 -5.48 -19.96
N LEU A 580 6.36 -6.09 -18.79
CA LEU A 580 5.22 -6.91 -18.37
C LEU A 580 4.60 -6.33 -17.11
N GLY A 581 3.41 -6.75 -16.76
CA GLY A 581 2.79 -6.34 -15.51
C GLY A 581 1.28 -6.49 -15.45
N GLU A 582 0.68 -5.63 -14.64
CA GLU A 582 -0.74 -5.66 -14.33
C GLU A 582 -1.46 -4.43 -14.88
N LYS A 583 -2.76 -4.57 -15.16
CA LYS A 583 -3.65 -3.44 -15.37
C LYS A 583 -3.87 -2.66 -14.06
N THR A 584 -4.53 -1.51 -14.14
CA THR A 584 -4.92 -0.74 -12.96
C THR A 584 -6.02 -1.45 -12.18
N TYR A 585 -5.93 -1.43 -10.87
CA TYR A 585 -6.95 -1.93 -9.94
C TYR A 585 -6.75 -1.34 -8.56
N ALA A 586 -7.80 -1.33 -7.77
CA ALA A 586 -7.77 -1.11 -6.32
C ALA A 586 -8.73 -2.09 -5.63
N GLU A 587 -8.39 -2.53 -4.42
CA GLU A 587 -9.22 -3.35 -3.55
C GLU A 587 -9.76 -4.63 -4.22
N ASN A 588 -11.00 -5.03 -3.92
CA ASN A 588 -11.63 -6.26 -4.40
C ASN A 588 -11.64 -6.43 -5.92
N VAL A 589 -11.66 -5.34 -6.69
CA VAL A 589 -11.55 -5.40 -8.17
C VAL A 589 -10.22 -6.01 -8.60
N GLY A 590 -9.19 -5.89 -7.78
CA GLY A 590 -7.88 -6.50 -7.98
C GLY A 590 -7.75 -7.93 -7.47
N ASN A 591 -8.80 -8.59 -7.01
CA ASN A 591 -8.75 -9.98 -6.58
C ASN A 591 -8.36 -10.89 -7.75
N ILE A 592 -7.51 -11.86 -7.48
CA ILE A 592 -7.03 -12.86 -8.45
C ILE A 592 -6.99 -14.24 -7.80
N ASP A 593 -7.25 -15.26 -8.60
CA ASP A 593 -7.18 -16.65 -8.15
C ASP A 593 -5.78 -17.26 -8.33
N SER A 594 -4.91 -16.60 -9.08
CA SER A 594 -3.57 -17.08 -9.42
C SER A 594 -2.57 -15.94 -9.48
N LEU A 595 -1.38 -16.15 -8.90
CA LEU A 595 -0.26 -15.22 -9.02
C LEU A 595 0.35 -15.22 -10.42
N VAL A 596 0.15 -16.27 -11.23
CA VAL A 596 0.80 -16.39 -12.55
C VAL A 596 0.44 -15.20 -13.43
N LEU A 597 1.44 -14.60 -14.08
CA LEU A 597 1.19 -13.60 -15.12
C LEU A 597 0.31 -14.17 -16.23
N PRO A 598 -0.56 -13.36 -16.85
CA PRO A 598 -1.40 -13.81 -17.95
C PRO A 598 -0.58 -14.51 -19.05
N TRP A 599 -1.11 -15.60 -19.59
CA TRP A 599 -0.37 -16.52 -20.45
C TRP A 599 0.33 -15.86 -21.64
N GLN A 600 -0.33 -14.95 -22.34
CA GLN A 600 0.30 -14.34 -23.52
C GLN A 600 1.44 -13.38 -23.16
N GLN A 601 1.46 -12.82 -21.95
CA GLN A 601 2.62 -12.06 -21.48
C GLN A 601 3.83 -12.99 -21.30
N LEU A 602 3.65 -14.18 -20.70
CA LEU A 602 4.70 -15.19 -20.60
C LEU A 602 5.13 -15.70 -21.98
N ASN A 603 4.16 -16.01 -22.83
CA ASN A 603 4.37 -16.55 -24.19
C ASN A 603 5.13 -15.55 -25.09
N LEU A 604 4.92 -14.25 -24.93
CA LEU A 604 5.71 -13.22 -25.64
C LEU A 604 7.21 -13.42 -25.37
N VAL A 605 7.59 -13.53 -24.10
CA VAL A 605 9.00 -13.71 -23.69
C VAL A 605 9.54 -15.04 -24.23
N TYR A 606 8.81 -16.13 -24.06
CA TYR A 606 9.24 -17.46 -24.55
C TYR A 606 9.39 -17.51 -26.07
N THR A 607 8.49 -16.84 -26.78
CA THR A 607 8.54 -16.78 -28.25
C THR A 607 9.73 -15.96 -28.73
N LEU A 608 10.00 -14.82 -28.09
CA LEU A 608 11.17 -14.00 -28.38
C LEU A 608 12.48 -14.73 -28.07
N ALA A 609 12.58 -15.40 -26.92
CA ALA A 609 13.74 -16.19 -26.56
C ALA A 609 14.03 -17.29 -27.58
N ARG A 610 12.99 -18.02 -28.00
CA ARG A 610 13.12 -19.12 -28.96
C ARG A 610 13.40 -18.67 -30.40
N LYS A 611 12.68 -17.61 -30.87
CA LYS A 611 12.69 -17.22 -32.30
C LYS A 611 13.67 -16.10 -32.63
N ALA A 612 13.87 -15.14 -31.73
CA ALA A 612 14.83 -14.04 -31.95
C ALA A 612 16.25 -14.39 -31.50
N LYS A 613 16.37 -15.18 -30.42
CA LYS A 613 17.67 -15.63 -29.84
C LYS A 613 18.60 -14.47 -29.47
N LYS A 614 18.03 -13.39 -28.94
CA LYS A 614 18.73 -12.20 -28.47
C LYS A 614 18.63 -12.11 -26.94
N PRO A 615 19.58 -11.44 -26.27
CA PRO A 615 19.43 -11.17 -24.85
C PRO A 615 18.16 -10.41 -24.55
N ILE A 616 17.39 -10.90 -23.57
CA ILE A 616 16.11 -10.29 -23.15
C ILE A 616 16.28 -9.70 -21.76
N VAL A 617 15.90 -8.45 -21.61
CA VAL A 617 15.72 -7.75 -20.33
C VAL A 617 14.23 -7.66 -20.06
N VAL A 618 13.77 -8.13 -18.92
CA VAL A 618 12.36 -8.02 -18.50
C VAL A 618 12.23 -6.91 -17.47
N VAL A 619 11.30 -5.99 -17.67
CA VAL A 619 10.91 -4.95 -16.73
C VAL A 619 9.52 -5.26 -16.23
N LEU A 620 9.38 -5.49 -14.92
CA LEU A 620 8.12 -5.83 -14.26
C LEU A 620 7.50 -4.56 -13.67
N VAL A 621 6.30 -4.22 -14.15
CA VAL A 621 5.48 -3.12 -13.61
C VAL A 621 4.24 -3.77 -12.98
N GLU A 622 4.34 -4.06 -11.70
CA GLU A 622 3.34 -4.88 -10.99
C GLU A 622 3.13 -4.41 -9.55
N GLY A 623 1.90 -4.47 -9.08
CA GLY A 623 1.56 -4.05 -7.71
C GLY A 623 1.85 -5.13 -6.66
N ARG A 624 1.99 -6.37 -7.07
CA ARG A 624 2.31 -7.53 -6.24
C ARG A 624 3.20 -8.49 -7.03
N PRO A 625 4.01 -9.35 -6.36
CA PRO A 625 4.85 -10.30 -7.08
C PRO A 625 3.99 -11.29 -7.87
N ARG A 626 4.25 -11.37 -9.18
CA ARG A 626 3.53 -12.29 -10.08
C ARG A 626 4.37 -13.53 -10.40
N GLY A 627 3.71 -14.65 -10.60
CA GLY A 627 4.34 -15.90 -11.02
C GLY A 627 4.93 -15.79 -12.44
N LEU A 628 6.24 -15.82 -12.55
CA LEU A 628 6.98 -15.56 -13.79
C LEU A 628 7.20 -16.80 -14.65
N GLY A 629 6.74 -17.98 -14.24
CA GLY A 629 6.99 -19.22 -14.93
C GLY A 629 8.49 -19.41 -15.20
N ARG A 630 8.87 -19.63 -16.47
CA ARG A 630 10.25 -19.84 -16.90
C ARG A 630 10.99 -18.54 -17.30
N ILE A 631 10.40 -17.36 -17.09
CA ILE A 631 11.09 -16.10 -17.39
C ILE A 631 12.45 -16.02 -16.67
N PRO A 632 12.59 -16.40 -15.38
CA PRO A 632 13.89 -16.39 -14.72
C PRO A 632 14.96 -17.26 -15.40
N ASP A 633 14.57 -18.27 -16.15
CA ASP A 633 15.51 -19.15 -16.88
C ASP A 633 16.00 -18.49 -18.18
N VAL A 634 15.08 -17.85 -18.91
CA VAL A 634 15.32 -17.39 -20.29
C VAL A 634 15.71 -15.90 -20.40
N ALA A 635 15.33 -15.07 -19.44
CA ALA A 635 15.71 -13.66 -19.42
C ALA A 635 17.17 -13.49 -19.00
N ALA A 636 17.90 -12.61 -19.69
CA ALA A 636 19.27 -12.24 -19.34
C ALA A 636 19.35 -11.24 -18.16
N ALA A 637 18.33 -10.37 -18.02
CA ALA A 637 18.15 -9.53 -16.85
C ALA A 637 16.67 -9.39 -16.51
N ILE A 638 16.39 -9.12 -15.21
CA ILE A 638 15.04 -8.86 -14.70
C ILE A 638 15.12 -7.68 -13.76
N VAL A 639 14.28 -6.69 -13.99
CA VAL A 639 14.17 -5.44 -13.24
C VAL A 639 12.77 -5.33 -12.68
N GLN A 640 12.63 -5.24 -11.36
CA GLN A 640 11.37 -4.98 -10.68
C GLN A 640 11.19 -3.48 -10.51
N ALA A 641 10.20 -2.91 -11.18
CA ALA A 641 9.88 -1.49 -11.11
C ALA A 641 8.70 -1.19 -10.18
N TYR A 642 7.99 -2.21 -9.70
CA TYR A 642 6.76 -2.09 -8.89
C TYR A 642 5.69 -1.25 -9.62
N LEU A 643 4.98 -0.37 -8.90
CA LEU A 643 4.18 0.72 -9.47
C LEU A 643 4.93 2.04 -9.22
N PRO A 644 5.73 2.51 -10.20
CA PRO A 644 6.67 3.62 -9.99
C PRO A 644 6.00 5.00 -9.99
N GLY A 645 4.69 5.07 -10.21
CA GLY A 645 3.97 6.35 -10.31
C GLY A 645 4.13 7.04 -11.66
N SER A 646 3.57 8.25 -11.76
CA SER A 646 3.47 8.94 -13.05
C SER A 646 4.82 9.42 -13.62
N TYR A 647 5.84 9.56 -12.77
CA TYR A 647 7.17 10.06 -13.16
C TYR A 647 8.26 8.97 -13.13
N GLY A 648 7.86 7.70 -13.21
CA GLY A 648 8.79 6.58 -13.14
C GLY A 648 9.54 6.27 -14.42
N GLY A 649 9.13 6.79 -15.57
CA GLY A 649 9.69 6.42 -16.86
C GLY A 649 11.15 6.81 -17.05
N LEU A 650 11.49 8.05 -16.74
CA LEU A 650 12.88 8.54 -16.83
C LEU A 650 13.81 7.79 -15.86
N PRO A 651 13.51 7.64 -14.57
CA PRO A 651 14.37 6.86 -13.65
C PRO A 651 14.62 5.42 -14.09
N ILE A 652 13.60 4.73 -14.60
CA ILE A 652 13.76 3.37 -15.12
C ILE A 652 14.72 3.37 -16.32
N ALA A 653 14.57 4.33 -17.24
CA ALA A 653 15.47 4.46 -18.39
C ALA A 653 16.91 4.78 -17.95
N GLU A 654 17.12 5.67 -16.98
CA GLU A 654 18.42 5.99 -16.39
C GLU A 654 19.09 4.73 -15.82
N ILE A 655 18.33 3.87 -15.13
CA ILE A 655 18.82 2.60 -14.63
C ILE A 655 19.17 1.66 -15.80
N LEU A 656 18.28 1.49 -16.77
CA LEU A 656 18.53 0.59 -17.90
C LEU A 656 19.81 0.96 -18.67
N TYR A 657 20.13 2.25 -18.77
CA TYR A 657 21.33 2.75 -19.48
C TYR A 657 22.51 3.09 -18.56
N GLY A 658 22.44 2.81 -17.26
CA GLY A 658 23.54 2.95 -16.33
C GLY A 658 23.88 4.36 -15.87
N ALA A 659 23.02 5.34 -16.14
CA ALA A 659 23.13 6.68 -15.55
C ALA A 659 22.89 6.63 -14.04
N VAL A 660 22.06 5.70 -13.60
CA VAL A 660 21.79 5.39 -12.19
C VAL A 660 22.06 3.91 -11.94
N ASN A 661 22.77 3.60 -10.87
CA ASN A 661 23.00 2.23 -10.44
C ASN A 661 21.81 1.75 -9.58
N PRO A 662 21.15 0.65 -9.92
CA PRO A 662 20.00 0.15 -9.14
C PRO A 662 20.42 -0.17 -7.71
N SER A 663 19.59 0.22 -6.75
CA SER A 663 19.87 0.05 -5.33
C SER A 663 18.67 -0.40 -4.50
N GLY A 664 17.54 -0.65 -5.13
CA GLY A 664 16.34 -1.19 -4.49
C GLY A 664 16.58 -2.59 -3.92
N ARG A 665 15.83 -2.92 -2.87
CA ARG A 665 15.82 -4.24 -2.23
C ARG A 665 14.38 -4.69 -2.08
N LEU A 666 14.09 -5.98 -2.34
CA LEU A 666 12.73 -6.52 -2.21
C LEU A 666 12.20 -6.34 -0.78
N PRO A 667 11.07 -5.67 -0.59
CA PRO A 667 10.44 -5.52 0.73
C PRO A 667 9.50 -6.70 1.06
N TYR A 668 9.58 -7.77 0.29
CA TYR A 668 8.82 -9.00 0.45
C TYR A 668 9.62 -10.19 -0.10
N SER A 669 9.25 -11.39 0.36
CA SER A 669 9.68 -12.65 -0.24
C SER A 669 8.95 -12.85 -1.56
N TYR A 670 9.66 -12.88 -2.69
CA TYR A 670 9.08 -13.07 -4.02
C TYR A 670 8.77 -14.56 -4.22
N PRO A 671 7.52 -15.01 -4.37
CA PRO A 671 7.19 -16.43 -4.47
C PRO A 671 7.78 -17.09 -5.72
N ALA A 672 8.35 -18.28 -5.57
CA ALA A 672 8.72 -19.13 -6.71
C ALA A 672 7.51 -19.91 -7.26
N THR A 673 6.56 -20.21 -6.38
CA THR A 673 5.31 -20.92 -6.71
C THR A 673 4.15 -20.28 -5.95
N GLU A 674 2.93 -20.52 -6.39
CA GLU A 674 1.71 -20.01 -5.74
C GLU A 674 1.54 -20.52 -4.30
N ALA A 675 2.04 -21.72 -4.00
CA ALA A 675 2.03 -22.27 -2.64
C ALA A 675 2.82 -21.38 -1.63
N GLN A 676 3.67 -20.51 -2.13
CA GLN A 676 4.47 -19.59 -1.34
C GLN A 676 3.85 -18.18 -1.21
N ALA A 677 2.58 -18.02 -1.59
CA ALA A 677 1.92 -16.70 -1.55
C ALA A 677 1.99 -16.02 -0.18
N SER A 678 1.99 -16.79 0.91
CA SER A 678 2.09 -16.30 2.29
C SER A 678 3.47 -16.51 2.93
N THR A 679 4.50 -16.87 2.15
CA THR A 679 5.87 -17.01 2.65
C THR A 679 6.44 -15.64 3.04
N THR A 680 7.02 -15.55 4.24
CA THR A 680 7.69 -14.34 4.76
C THR A 680 9.07 -14.68 5.31
N ILE A 681 9.96 -13.67 5.40
CA ILE A 681 11.30 -13.81 5.98
C ILE A 681 11.25 -14.23 7.47
N TRP A 682 10.17 -13.87 8.16
CA TRP A 682 9.95 -14.17 9.58
C TRP A 682 9.07 -15.40 9.82
N GLN A 683 8.80 -16.22 8.78
CA GLN A 683 8.14 -17.52 8.99
C GLN A 683 8.93 -18.43 9.93
N SER A 684 8.32 -19.50 10.41
CA SER A 684 8.98 -20.46 11.31
C SER A 684 10.24 -21.06 10.67
N SER A 685 11.34 -21.09 11.42
CA SER A 685 12.67 -21.51 10.95
C SER A 685 12.77 -22.97 10.51
N TYR A 686 11.84 -23.82 10.99
CA TYR A 686 11.77 -25.23 10.57
C TYR A 686 11.01 -25.44 9.25
N VAL A 687 10.38 -24.38 8.69
CA VAL A 687 9.73 -24.42 7.39
C VAL A 687 10.73 -24.00 6.32
N SER A 688 10.78 -24.73 5.22
CA SER A 688 11.68 -24.40 4.11
C SER A 688 11.39 -23.00 3.57
N TYR A 689 12.42 -22.19 3.44
CA TYR A 689 12.40 -20.86 2.85
C TYR A 689 13.24 -20.82 1.57
N ASN A 690 12.57 -20.99 0.44
CA ASN A 690 13.18 -21.00 -0.88
C ASN A 690 12.35 -20.21 -1.92
N PRO A 691 12.10 -18.92 -1.67
CA PRO A 691 11.39 -18.08 -2.63
C PRO A 691 12.21 -17.91 -3.91
N GLN A 692 11.61 -17.41 -4.98
CA GLN A 692 12.34 -17.02 -6.19
C GLN A 692 13.42 -15.99 -5.90
N TRP A 693 13.10 -15.01 -5.06
CA TRP A 693 14.05 -14.06 -4.47
C TRP A 693 13.61 -13.74 -3.03
N ALA A 694 14.59 -13.74 -2.14
CA ALA A 694 14.33 -13.50 -0.72
C ALA A 694 14.03 -12.03 -0.42
N PHE A 695 13.39 -11.78 0.72
CA PHE A 695 13.31 -10.44 1.31
C PHE A 695 14.70 -9.81 1.41
N GLY A 696 14.81 -8.54 1.08
CA GLY A 696 16.09 -7.80 1.09
C GLY A 696 16.99 -8.07 -0.11
N TYR A 697 16.60 -8.97 -1.03
CA TYR A 697 17.39 -9.26 -2.23
C TYR A 697 17.33 -8.10 -3.24
N GLY A 698 18.45 -7.87 -3.91
CA GLY A 698 18.59 -6.93 -5.02
C GLY A 698 20.07 -6.81 -5.41
N LEU A 699 20.33 -6.57 -6.69
CA LEU A 699 21.65 -6.42 -7.28
C LEU A 699 21.93 -4.96 -7.63
N GLY A 700 23.20 -4.64 -7.76
CA GLY A 700 23.71 -3.41 -8.38
C GLY A 700 24.64 -3.73 -9.53
N TYR A 701 25.05 -2.70 -10.27
CA TYR A 701 26.08 -2.83 -11.32
C TYR A 701 27.49 -2.93 -10.75
N SER A 702 27.68 -2.56 -9.47
CA SER A 702 28.90 -2.72 -8.73
C SER A 702 28.80 -3.91 -7.78
N LYS A 703 29.89 -4.66 -7.66
CA LYS A 703 30.01 -5.70 -6.65
C LYS A 703 30.35 -5.06 -5.31
N VAL A 704 29.45 -5.17 -4.35
CA VAL A 704 29.69 -4.79 -2.95
C VAL A 704 30.09 -6.02 -2.17
N THR A 705 31.09 -5.90 -1.31
CA THR A 705 31.52 -6.93 -0.37
C THR A 705 31.59 -6.37 1.04
N TYR A 706 31.55 -7.26 2.01
CA TYR A 706 31.51 -6.92 3.42
C TYR A 706 32.69 -7.57 4.15
N SER A 707 33.19 -6.92 5.21
CA SER A 707 34.10 -7.56 6.17
C SER A 707 33.30 -8.48 7.11
N ASN A 708 34.02 -9.20 7.97
CA ASN A 708 33.37 -9.92 9.08
C ASN A 708 32.62 -8.95 10.01
N VAL A 709 31.51 -9.40 10.55
CA VAL A 709 30.73 -8.67 11.56
C VAL A 709 31.49 -8.67 12.87
N THR A 710 31.61 -7.51 13.51
CA THR A 710 32.19 -7.36 14.85
C THR A 710 31.16 -6.77 15.79
N LEU A 711 31.06 -7.31 17.00
CA LEU A 711 30.12 -6.83 18.04
C LEU A 711 30.93 -6.03 19.09
N SER A 712 30.30 -4.95 19.61
CA SER A 712 30.91 -4.18 20.72
C SER A 712 30.96 -4.97 22.03
N SER A 713 30.10 -5.98 22.16
CA SER A 713 30.06 -6.93 23.28
C SER A 713 29.56 -8.27 22.80
N ASN A 714 30.02 -9.36 23.37
CA ASN A 714 29.49 -10.69 23.15
C ASN A 714 28.36 -11.05 24.12
N VAL A 715 27.93 -10.10 24.96
CA VAL A 715 26.80 -10.23 25.88
C VAL A 715 25.84 -9.07 25.66
N LEU A 716 24.55 -9.38 25.50
CA LEU A 716 23.47 -8.43 25.35
C LEU A 716 22.53 -8.50 26.53
N ARG A 717 22.27 -7.36 27.21
CA ARG A 717 21.39 -7.25 28.37
C ARG A 717 20.32 -6.19 28.17
N PRO A 718 19.14 -6.34 28.80
CA PRO A 718 18.14 -5.29 28.85
C PRO A 718 18.73 -3.95 29.35
N GLY A 719 18.43 -2.87 28.63
CA GLY A 719 18.94 -1.52 28.93
C GLY A 719 20.40 -1.27 28.54
N GLU A 720 21.14 -2.27 28.04
CA GLU A 720 22.53 -2.14 27.60
C GLU A 720 22.65 -2.50 26.11
N PRO A 721 22.39 -1.56 25.19
CA PRO A 721 22.45 -1.83 23.76
C PRO A 721 23.89 -2.14 23.33
N ILE A 722 24.03 -3.03 22.35
CA ILE A 722 25.29 -3.30 21.68
C ILE A 722 25.26 -2.78 20.24
N THR A 723 26.43 -2.72 19.62
CA THR A 723 26.55 -2.39 18.21
C THR A 723 27.17 -3.54 17.43
N ALA A 724 26.64 -3.78 16.22
CA ALA A 724 27.23 -4.62 15.20
C ALA A 724 27.86 -3.73 14.13
N SER A 725 29.15 -3.91 13.87
CA SER A 725 29.91 -3.13 12.90
C SER A 725 30.40 -4.01 11.77
N VAL A 726 30.37 -3.46 10.56
CA VAL A 726 30.81 -4.11 9.33
C VAL A 726 31.43 -3.07 8.39
N SER A 727 32.53 -3.43 7.69
CA SER A 727 33.04 -2.60 6.60
C SER A 727 32.37 -3.02 5.30
N VAL A 728 31.82 -2.03 4.57
CA VAL A 728 31.14 -2.21 3.29
C VAL A 728 32.04 -1.62 2.19
N ILE A 729 32.35 -2.42 1.19
CA ILE A 729 33.35 -2.10 0.18
C ILE A 729 32.72 -2.17 -1.20
N ASN A 730 32.74 -1.08 -1.93
CA ASN A 730 32.35 -1.04 -3.34
C ASN A 730 33.55 -1.41 -4.23
N ASN A 731 33.57 -2.64 -4.72
CA ASN A 731 34.64 -3.14 -5.60
C ASN A 731 34.40 -2.87 -7.09
N GLY A 732 33.33 -2.14 -7.42
CA GLY A 732 32.95 -1.88 -8.78
C GLY A 732 33.36 -0.50 -9.30
N LEU A 733 32.96 -0.23 -10.53
CA LEU A 733 33.28 1.02 -11.25
C LEU A 733 32.20 2.10 -11.10
N TYR A 734 31.04 1.73 -10.58
CA TYR A 734 29.92 2.65 -10.40
C TYR A 734 29.76 3.02 -8.93
N ALA A 735 29.39 4.25 -8.63
CA ALA A 735 28.87 4.59 -7.30
C ALA A 735 27.67 3.71 -7.00
N GLN A 736 27.52 3.28 -5.75
CA GLN A 736 26.46 2.36 -5.30
C GLN A 736 25.83 2.86 -4.01
N LYS A 737 24.51 2.82 -3.93
CA LYS A 737 23.81 2.90 -2.64
C LYS A 737 23.57 1.49 -2.14
N GLU A 738 23.92 1.22 -0.89
CA GLU A 738 23.81 -0.10 -0.31
C GLU A 738 22.95 -0.09 0.95
N SER A 739 21.98 -1.02 1.03
CA SER A 739 21.17 -1.22 2.23
C SER A 739 21.83 -2.27 3.11
N VAL A 740 22.38 -1.84 4.25
CA VAL A 740 22.97 -2.71 5.25
C VAL A 740 21.89 -3.05 6.26
N MET A 741 21.49 -4.31 6.31
CA MET A 741 20.36 -4.81 7.12
C MET A 741 20.88 -5.76 8.19
N LEU A 742 20.53 -5.50 9.44
CA LEU A 742 20.82 -6.36 10.59
C LEU A 742 19.63 -7.23 10.91
N PHE A 743 19.83 -8.53 10.87
CA PHE A 743 18.87 -9.54 11.27
C PHE A 743 19.31 -10.28 12.52
N THR A 744 18.36 -10.87 13.21
CA THR A 744 18.62 -11.78 14.32
C THR A 744 17.93 -13.12 14.10
N HIS A 745 18.59 -14.18 14.56
CA HIS A 745 18.06 -15.52 14.69
C HIS A 745 18.47 -16.07 16.03
N GLN A 746 17.54 -16.24 16.95
CA GLN A 746 17.76 -16.86 18.25
C GLN A 746 17.94 -18.37 18.05
N GLN A 747 18.93 -19.00 18.70
CA GLN A 747 19.25 -20.41 18.42
C GLN A 747 18.22 -21.37 19.00
N TYR A 748 17.54 -21.00 20.10
CA TYR A 748 16.42 -21.73 20.65
C TYR A 748 15.51 -20.78 21.46
N ARG A 749 14.27 -21.20 21.65
CA ARG A 749 13.26 -20.57 22.53
C ARG A 749 12.41 -21.69 23.10
N VAL A 750 12.35 -21.79 24.44
CA VAL A 750 11.73 -22.94 25.09
C VAL A 750 10.20 -22.90 24.92
N GLY A 751 9.67 -23.90 24.24
CA GLY A 751 8.22 -24.06 24.04
C GLY A 751 7.62 -23.24 22.89
N TYR A 752 8.41 -22.45 22.16
CA TYR A 752 7.95 -21.61 21.05
C TYR A 752 8.78 -21.83 19.80
N ALA A 753 8.12 -21.89 18.64
CA ALA A 753 8.79 -21.92 17.36
C ALA A 753 9.53 -20.60 17.11
N LEU A 754 10.70 -20.72 16.52
CA LEU A 754 11.52 -19.57 16.16
C LEU A 754 11.19 -19.08 14.75
N GLU A 755 11.29 -17.79 14.58
CA GLU A 755 11.32 -17.16 13.26
C GLU A 755 12.66 -17.47 12.57
N LEU A 756 12.62 -17.54 11.23
CA LEU A 756 13.84 -17.75 10.44
C LEU A 756 14.80 -16.58 10.61
N TYR A 757 14.35 -15.37 10.31
CA TYR A 757 15.09 -14.13 10.57
C TYR A 757 14.11 -13.01 10.95
N ARG A 758 14.56 -12.10 11.80
CA ARG A 758 13.85 -10.87 12.14
C ARG A 758 14.76 -9.68 11.83
N LEU A 759 14.27 -8.77 10.97
CA LEU A 759 14.96 -7.49 10.74
C LEU A 759 14.89 -6.64 12.03
N ARG A 760 16.04 -6.12 12.48
CA ARG A 760 16.14 -5.33 13.71
C ARG A 760 16.66 -3.92 13.48
N ASN A 761 17.45 -3.75 12.43
CA ASN A 761 17.98 -2.45 12.06
C ASN A 761 18.40 -2.44 10.60
N PHE A 762 18.39 -1.28 9.98
CA PHE A 762 18.95 -1.08 8.65
C PHE A 762 19.39 0.36 8.45
N VAL A 763 20.34 0.55 7.54
CA VAL A 763 20.77 1.86 7.07
C VAL A 763 21.13 1.77 5.60
N LYS A 764 20.83 2.82 4.83
CA LYS A 764 21.29 2.93 3.45
C LYS A 764 22.50 3.86 3.40
N VAL A 765 23.56 3.41 2.75
CA VAL A 765 24.83 4.14 2.65
C VAL A 765 25.22 4.36 1.21
N ASP A 766 25.74 5.55 0.92
CA ASP A 766 26.32 5.87 -0.38
C ASP A 766 27.79 5.42 -0.41
N LEU A 767 28.22 4.77 -1.48
CA LEU A 767 29.57 4.28 -1.69
C LEU A 767 30.06 4.75 -3.06
N ALA A 768 31.08 5.60 -3.12
CA ALA A 768 31.78 5.88 -4.37
C ALA A 768 32.45 4.62 -4.92
N ALA A 769 32.82 4.61 -6.19
CA ALA A 769 33.62 3.50 -6.77
C ALA A 769 34.92 3.31 -5.99
N GLY A 770 35.20 2.10 -5.53
CA GLY A 770 36.37 1.76 -4.73
C GLY A 770 36.34 2.20 -3.26
N GLU A 771 35.23 2.81 -2.81
CA GLU A 771 35.11 3.30 -1.42
C GLU A 771 34.83 2.18 -0.44
N THR A 772 35.36 2.33 0.78
CA THR A 772 35.05 1.52 1.94
C THR A 772 34.46 2.40 3.03
N LYS A 773 33.29 2.00 3.56
CA LYS A 773 32.63 2.63 4.73
C LYS A 773 32.45 1.65 5.85
N ASN A 774 32.69 2.08 7.08
CA ASN A 774 32.32 1.35 8.27
C ASN A 774 30.89 1.71 8.65
N VAL A 775 30.05 0.70 8.78
CA VAL A 775 28.62 0.81 9.16
C VAL A 775 28.45 0.16 10.52
N THR A 776 27.78 0.87 11.42
CA THR A 776 27.48 0.40 12.78
C THR A 776 25.99 0.46 13.00
N LEU A 777 25.40 -0.65 13.42
CA LEU A 777 23.96 -0.82 13.68
C LEU A 777 23.76 -1.22 15.14
N GLU A 778 22.86 -0.54 15.83
CA GLU A 778 22.50 -0.82 17.21
C GLU A 778 21.55 -2.02 17.28
N LEU A 779 21.72 -2.86 18.32
CA LEU A 779 20.84 -3.96 18.69
C LEU A 779 20.55 -3.89 20.20
N LYS A 780 19.29 -3.97 20.57
CA LYS A 780 18.79 -3.97 21.95
C LYS A 780 18.28 -5.35 22.35
N ALA A 781 18.36 -5.68 23.60
CA ALA A 781 17.78 -6.92 24.12
C ALA A 781 16.25 -6.92 23.99
N GLU A 782 15.63 -5.75 24.13
CA GLU A 782 14.20 -5.54 23.98
C GLU A 782 13.71 -5.86 22.55
N ASP A 783 14.58 -5.71 21.54
CA ASP A 783 14.29 -6.10 20.16
C ASP A 783 14.11 -7.62 20.00
N LEU A 784 14.63 -8.41 20.94
CA LEU A 784 14.57 -9.88 20.97
C LEU A 784 13.42 -10.41 21.83
N SER A 785 12.60 -9.51 22.36
CA SER A 785 11.40 -9.90 23.08
C SER A 785 10.37 -10.53 22.15
N PHE A 786 9.51 -11.36 22.69
CA PHE A 786 8.40 -12.02 21.98
C PHE A 786 7.16 -12.11 22.87
N TRP A 787 6.00 -12.27 22.25
CA TRP A 787 4.74 -12.49 22.95
C TRP A 787 4.51 -13.97 23.19
N ASP A 788 4.33 -14.36 24.45
CA ASP A 788 4.01 -15.72 24.82
C ASP A 788 2.49 -16.02 24.63
N ARG A 789 2.10 -17.27 24.82
CA ARG A 789 0.69 -17.71 24.71
C ARG A 789 -0.24 -17.05 25.73
N ASP A 790 0.32 -16.56 26.85
CA ASP A 790 -0.43 -15.84 27.89
C ASP A 790 -0.49 -14.32 27.59
N LEU A 791 -0.07 -13.94 26.41
CA LEU A 791 0.02 -12.56 25.91
C LEU A 791 0.86 -11.66 26.83
N LYS A 792 1.99 -12.20 27.30
CA LYS A 792 3.01 -11.45 28.03
C LYS A 792 4.25 -11.31 27.15
N ARG A 793 4.81 -10.13 27.11
CA ARG A 793 6.02 -9.85 26.37
C ARG A 793 7.25 -10.26 27.20
N ARG A 794 8.06 -11.19 26.68
CA ARG A 794 9.20 -11.76 27.42
C ARG A 794 10.49 -11.63 26.64
N ILE A 795 11.60 -11.59 27.37
CA ILE A 795 12.95 -11.81 26.83
C ILE A 795 13.43 -13.15 27.40
N GLU A 796 13.79 -14.07 26.51
CA GLU A 796 14.30 -15.38 26.91
C GLU A 796 15.81 -15.48 26.61
N PRO A 797 16.64 -15.82 27.63
CA PRO A 797 18.09 -15.98 27.45
C PRO A 797 18.42 -17.11 26.46
N ALA A 798 19.23 -16.82 25.46
CA ALA A 798 19.76 -17.78 24.51
C ALA A 798 20.89 -17.15 23.68
N PRO A 799 21.76 -17.95 23.05
CA PRO A 799 22.62 -17.43 22.00
C PRO A 799 21.81 -16.92 20.80
N VAL A 800 22.22 -15.78 20.25
CA VAL A 800 21.57 -15.11 19.12
C VAL A 800 22.58 -14.91 18.01
N ASN A 801 22.25 -15.39 16.84
CA ASN A 801 22.97 -15.07 15.62
C ASN A 801 22.58 -13.68 15.17
N VAL A 802 23.55 -12.77 15.08
CA VAL A 802 23.44 -11.44 14.47
C VAL A 802 23.95 -11.58 13.05
N VAL A 803 23.09 -11.32 12.07
CA VAL A 803 23.33 -11.61 10.67
C VAL A 803 23.16 -10.35 9.84
N ILE A 804 24.11 -10.08 8.95
CA ILE A 804 24.04 -8.97 8.00
C ILE A 804 23.67 -9.50 6.62
N ASN A 805 22.62 -8.97 6.01
CA ASN A 805 22.17 -9.27 4.65
C ASN A 805 22.18 -10.78 4.29
N PRO A 806 21.44 -11.66 4.99
CA PRO A 806 21.63 -13.13 4.97
C PRO A 806 21.48 -13.80 3.59
N TYR A 807 20.79 -13.16 2.64
CA TYR A 807 20.57 -13.72 1.29
C TYR A 807 21.42 -13.10 0.19
N THR A 808 22.22 -12.10 0.52
CA THR A 808 23.18 -11.49 -0.40
C THR A 808 24.62 -11.83 0.00
N GLN A 809 24.86 -12.14 1.29
CA GLN A 809 26.16 -12.46 1.87
C GLN A 809 25.96 -13.55 2.94
N THR A 810 26.22 -14.81 2.61
CA THR A 810 25.85 -15.97 3.44
C THR A 810 26.66 -16.18 4.72
N ASP A 811 27.82 -15.51 4.89
CA ASP A 811 28.78 -15.83 5.95
C ASP A 811 28.98 -14.71 6.99
N LEU A 812 28.14 -13.68 6.96
CA LEU A 812 28.26 -12.51 7.83
C LEU A 812 27.47 -12.71 9.12
N ILE A 813 27.96 -13.62 9.96
CA ILE A 813 27.30 -14.01 11.22
C ILE A 813 28.27 -13.76 12.38
N ALA A 814 27.76 -13.10 13.42
CA ALA A 814 28.37 -13.04 14.74
C ALA A 814 27.39 -13.57 15.78
N VAL A 815 27.90 -14.10 16.89
CA VAL A 815 27.05 -14.65 17.96
C VAL A 815 27.15 -13.75 19.18
N VAL A 816 26.01 -13.44 19.79
CA VAL A 816 25.90 -12.74 21.08
C VAL A 816 25.09 -13.58 22.04
N ASP A 817 25.50 -13.62 23.30
CA ASP A 817 24.73 -14.25 24.37
C ASP A 817 23.71 -13.24 24.94
N LEU A 818 22.43 -13.48 24.67
CA LEU A 818 21.35 -12.73 25.30
C LEU A 818 21.20 -13.21 26.75
N VAL A 819 21.45 -12.30 27.68
CA VAL A 819 21.34 -12.57 29.13
C VAL A 819 20.23 -11.70 29.70
N ALA A 820 19.16 -12.35 30.14
CA ALA A 820 18.05 -11.71 30.83
C ALA A 820 17.65 -12.61 32.01
N ASN A 821 16.95 -12.08 33.00
CA ASN A 821 16.34 -12.95 33.99
C ASN A 821 15.16 -13.68 33.39
N ALA A 822 15.01 -14.98 33.67
CA ALA A 822 13.92 -15.81 33.10
C ALA A 822 12.50 -15.28 33.38
N ASN A 823 12.37 -14.30 34.25
CA ASN A 823 11.12 -13.63 34.63
C ASN A 823 10.99 -12.19 34.15
N ASP A 824 11.93 -11.72 33.33
CA ASP A 824 11.86 -10.37 32.79
C ASP A 824 10.67 -10.26 31.80
N VAL A 825 9.53 -9.86 32.36
CA VAL A 825 8.33 -9.48 31.60
C VAL A 825 8.44 -7.99 31.34
N LEU A 826 8.41 -7.60 30.07
CA LEU A 826 8.31 -6.20 29.70
C LEU A 826 6.87 -5.74 29.93
N GLU A 827 6.65 -4.86 30.89
CA GLU A 827 5.31 -4.50 31.38
C GLU A 827 4.47 -3.67 30.38
N HIS A 828 5.05 -3.22 29.27
CA HIS A 828 4.35 -2.32 28.32
C HIS A 828 4.57 -2.68 26.85
N LEU A 829 3.50 -2.50 26.07
CA LEU A 829 3.51 -2.48 24.60
C LEU A 829 4.33 -1.31 24.04
#